data_4fd70be98f0dc0b9e350b1a247140b8b
#
_entry.id   4fd70be98f0dc0b9e350b1a247140b8b
#
_cell.length_a   1.000
_cell.length_b   1.000
_cell.length_c   1.000
_cell.angle_alpha   90.00
_cell.angle_beta   90.00
_cell.angle_gamma   90.00
#
_symmetry.space_group_name_H-M   'P 1'
#
loop_
_entity.id
_entity.type
_entity.pdbx_description
1 polymer ?
#
loop_
_entity_poly.entity_id
_entity_poly.type
_entity_poly.pdbx_seq_one_letter_code
_entity_poly.pdbx_strand_id
1 'polypeptide(L)'
;MRGLWMACLFLWLAELSLFAQRGLPFFINYSAKEYEAHNRNFDVVCDSAGTTYFANFEGIIYYNGERWGKILTPGISRITRLHIDRYNQLWAGGYNYIGKLGVSPIGTPQLISYLSDAEGAAASPRIGEVNRIVEREDSLCFYTAQYCVTLYKDSLLAIQEDTHSLSTGGTVKQLTLPNHTEIRIQAGGGLVLTDETQAPYVLNEANGLCSNQINALAADGDGTVWGATDQGIFRLSLPSFFSRFTPTEGLKGEVTTILRHMGRLYVGTLHGLFCLDATTRTFQAIPEIRQACWRLQESLSEQFYAATTNGLFRITPRKVEQLSDYTTFSLAFDPDDERIFYTGELDGIYRLQGKTHTKIADVERAMKLEFIQGKLWAETLYGELYQIGEQSGTVLPLDTLHGLPSTSGNKLYNVKGRAEALSTQGLHYWDGMTQRFVSHQTALDSLIAEGVWWPGLLAQGANNSSYWVANGEGKELEILIDGKQDQESMRKLHPLNQYTIRALYVEPEGTAWIGGDFGLIHFDPNQLDLAYLHQPDIHIRQIQLNKEQLYFDGTHTDMASFGLDHAVFPSNTKELTISFSSDANDVIDLPEYSFYLEGYESNWRPWSKEQQKEYTNLSYGTYTFHGKMRDAFGRESAEETFTFTILIPFYLKWYCLLAYLLAFVALIIAFLRYRTHKLWQEKLRLEAVVAERTQEVVAQRDEIAEKSTQLEQTLHELKEAQEQLIRQEKVATVGKLTQGLIDRILNPLNYIINFSHLSHSLLKDMREDVEDEQEQISEDNYEDMQEILDMLNTHLTKIELHGQSTSRILKAMEELLSDQTLHFQMVNINQLIHNNIAMLREYDQKEIAANQIAIEFTPLDSPLEVEVDPVRLGKTIVSILHNGVYALAKKYAQQPFEAKLQIRLEQQADKLLIYLHDNGIGIELNIREKIFDPFFTTKTTAEAAGVGLYLCREVILGHKGQIAVQSAKNEFTTFVLTIPIHQSTK
;
A
#
# COMPACT_ATOMS: atom_id res chain seq x y z
N MET A 1 -58.42 -20.44 29.19
CA MET A 1 -58.51 -19.68 27.90
C MET A 1 -57.82 -18.35 27.91
N ARG A 2 -57.94 -17.48 28.93
CA ARG A 2 -57.23 -16.18 28.95
C ARG A 2 -55.68 -16.33 29.01
N GLY A 3 -55.17 -17.35 29.71
CA GLY A 3 -53.69 -17.58 29.76
C GLY A 3 -53.12 -18.10 28.45
N LEU A 4 -53.87 -18.90 27.69
CA LEU A 4 -53.43 -19.38 26.37
C LEU A 4 -53.42 -18.27 25.32
N TRP A 5 -54.40 -17.35 25.40
CA TRP A 5 -54.43 -16.16 24.53
C TRP A 5 -53.29 -15.19 24.81
N MET A 6 -52.91 -15.01 26.05
CA MET A 6 -51.75 -14.20 26.43
C MET A 6 -50.43 -14.87 26.00
N ALA A 7 -50.30 -16.18 26.15
CA ALA A 7 -49.11 -16.91 25.66
C ALA A 7 -49.02 -16.91 24.13
N CYS A 8 -50.13 -17.06 23.42
CA CYS A 8 -50.14 -16.92 21.95
C CYS A 8 -49.87 -15.48 21.51
N LEU A 9 -50.37 -14.47 22.26
CA LEU A 9 -50.06 -13.06 21.97
C LEU A 9 -48.60 -12.72 22.28
N PHE A 10 -48.04 -13.32 23.35
CA PHE A 10 -46.60 -13.19 23.63
C PHE A 10 -45.71 -13.90 22.60
N LEU A 11 -46.12 -15.09 22.15
CA LEU A 11 -45.44 -15.81 21.08
C LEU A 11 -45.57 -15.04 19.75
N TRP A 12 -46.74 -14.47 19.46
CA TRP A 12 -46.95 -13.64 18.25
C TRP A 12 -46.20 -12.30 18.32
N LEU A 13 -46.08 -11.69 19.50
CA LEU A 13 -45.25 -10.50 19.73
C LEU A 13 -43.76 -10.83 19.75
N ALA A 14 -43.37 -12.05 20.15
CA ALA A 14 -41.99 -12.52 20.06
C ALA A 14 -41.58 -12.83 18.61
N GLU A 15 -42.49 -13.38 17.77
CA GLU A 15 -42.26 -13.54 16.34
C GLU A 15 -42.14 -12.20 15.61
N LEU A 16 -42.81 -11.14 16.04
CA LEU A 16 -42.67 -9.79 15.48
C LEU A 16 -41.33 -9.12 15.82
N SER A 17 -40.60 -9.62 16.81
CA SER A 17 -39.26 -9.10 17.16
C SER A 17 -38.11 -9.78 16.41
N LEU A 18 -38.36 -10.79 15.60
CA LEU A 18 -37.40 -11.56 14.82
C LEU A 18 -37.18 -11.04 13.40
N PHE A 19 -37.77 -9.91 13.01
CA PHE A 19 -37.40 -9.28 11.76
C PHE A 19 -35.95 -8.77 11.87
N ALA A 20 -35.09 -9.30 11.04
CA ALA A 20 -33.69 -8.89 10.99
C ALA A 20 -33.60 -7.36 10.88
N GLN A 21 -32.94 -6.72 11.86
CA GLN A 21 -32.82 -5.29 11.97
C GLN A 21 -31.72 -4.81 11.02
N ARG A 22 -32.02 -4.67 9.73
CA ARG A 22 -31.07 -4.21 8.74
C ARG A 22 -30.92 -2.69 8.72
N GLY A 23 -29.68 -2.25 8.55
CA GLY A 23 -29.33 -0.88 8.24
C GLY A 23 -29.48 -0.53 6.76
N LEU A 24 -28.87 0.55 6.36
CA LEU A 24 -28.75 0.95 4.95
C LEU A 24 -27.89 -0.05 4.17
N PRO A 25 -28.26 -0.41 2.94
CA PRO A 25 -27.34 -1.07 2.04
C PRO A 25 -26.16 -0.15 1.72
N PHE A 26 -25.05 -0.71 1.29
CA PHE A 26 -23.94 0.07 0.80
C PHE A 26 -24.27 0.65 -0.57
N PHE A 27 -24.04 1.94 -0.74
CA PHE A 27 -24.20 2.62 -2.02
C PHE A 27 -23.19 3.75 -2.18
N ILE A 28 -22.91 4.09 -3.41
CA ILE A 28 -22.07 5.22 -3.83
C ILE A 28 -22.92 6.14 -4.71
N ASN A 29 -22.81 7.44 -4.49
CA ASN A 29 -23.36 8.46 -5.37
C ASN A 29 -22.22 9.05 -6.21
N TYR A 30 -22.47 9.19 -7.50
CA TYR A 30 -21.56 9.83 -8.44
C TYR A 30 -22.15 11.15 -8.88
N SER A 31 -21.40 12.22 -8.70
CA SER A 31 -21.75 13.57 -9.07
C SER A 31 -21.41 13.86 -10.54
N ALA A 32 -22.04 14.88 -11.10
CA ALA A 32 -21.75 15.36 -12.45
C ALA A 32 -20.26 15.72 -12.69
N LYS A 33 -19.53 16.08 -11.62
CA LYS A 33 -18.09 16.36 -11.70
C LYS A 33 -17.25 15.09 -11.91
N GLU A 34 -17.68 13.96 -11.33
CA GLU A 34 -16.93 12.69 -11.42
C GLU A 34 -17.05 12.08 -12.80
N TYR A 35 -18.23 12.14 -13.43
CA TYR A 35 -18.43 11.63 -14.78
C TYR A 35 -18.37 12.73 -15.88
N GLU A 36 -18.01 13.96 -15.55
CA GLU A 36 -17.73 15.10 -16.43
C GLU A 36 -18.86 15.38 -17.47
N ALA A 37 -20.12 15.28 -17.06
CA ALA A 37 -21.27 15.50 -17.92
C ALA A 37 -22.45 16.14 -17.18
N HIS A 38 -23.58 16.34 -17.85
CA HIS A 38 -24.77 16.93 -17.26
C HIS A 38 -25.32 16.07 -16.12
N ASN A 39 -25.80 16.66 -15.02
CA ASN A 39 -26.31 15.96 -13.84
C ASN A 39 -27.55 15.06 -14.10
N ARG A 40 -28.31 15.33 -15.15
CA ARG A 40 -29.54 14.60 -15.47
C ARG A 40 -29.29 13.40 -16.35
N ASN A 41 -29.64 12.20 -15.81
CA ASN A 41 -29.56 10.93 -16.50
C ASN A 41 -30.97 10.34 -16.67
N PHE A 42 -31.31 9.89 -17.88
CA PHE A 42 -32.67 9.50 -18.24
C PHE A 42 -32.90 7.99 -18.19
N ASP A 43 -31.87 7.20 -18.50
CA ASP A 43 -31.95 5.75 -18.59
C ASP A 43 -30.61 5.13 -18.23
N VAL A 44 -30.61 3.83 -17.90
CA VAL A 44 -29.40 3.08 -17.58
C VAL A 44 -29.53 1.62 -18.04
N VAL A 45 -28.48 1.08 -18.59
CA VAL A 45 -28.38 -0.35 -19.00
C VAL A 45 -26.97 -0.86 -18.72
N CYS A 46 -26.85 -2.17 -18.44
CA CYS A 46 -25.56 -2.84 -18.21
C CYS A 46 -25.35 -3.87 -19.31
N ASP A 47 -24.15 -3.94 -19.87
CA ASP A 47 -23.77 -5.00 -20.83
C ASP A 47 -23.20 -6.24 -20.11
N SER A 48 -22.99 -7.31 -20.89
CA SER A 48 -22.45 -8.56 -20.35
C SER A 48 -20.95 -8.48 -20.00
N ALA A 49 -20.24 -7.41 -20.40
CA ALA A 49 -18.83 -7.17 -20.08
C ALA A 49 -18.65 -6.27 -18.82
N GLY A 50 -19.75 -6.03 -18.08
CA GLY A 50 -19.74 -5.22 -16.88
C GLY A 50 -19.65 -3.70 -17.11
N THR A 51 -19.82 -3.23 -18.37
CA THR A 51 -19.91 -1.81 -18.65
C THR A 51 -21.34 -1.31 -18.48
N THR A 52 -21.50 -0.23 -17.70
CA THR A 52 -22.81 0.39 -17.48
C THR A 52 -22.91 1.68 -18.27
N TYR A 53 -24.01 1.83 -19.03
CA TYR A 53 -24.26 2.98 -19.89
C TYR A 53 -25.46 3.78 -19.37
N PHE A 54 -25.34 5.10 -19.42
CA PHE A 54 -26.37 6.05 -18.98
C PHE A 54 -26.75 6.97 -20.13
N ALA A 55 -28.03 7.08 -20.39
CA ALA A 55 -28.56 8.10 -21.26
C ALA A 55 -28.49 9.46 -20.55
N ASN A 56 -27.74 10.38 -21.13
CA ASN A 56 -27.50 11.69 -20.54
C ASN A 56 -27.89 12.83 -21.49
N PHE A 57 -28.01 14.01 -20.94
CA PHE A 57 -28.34 15.22 -21.72
C PHE A 57 -27.28 15.54 -22.78
N GLU A 58 -26.02 15.15 -22.56
CA GLU A 58 -24.89 15.40 -23.47
C GLU A 58 -24.53 14.20 -24.36
N GLY A 59 -25.26 13.08 -24.28
CA GLY A 59 -24.99 11.87 -25.03
C GLY A 59 -25.10 10.61 -24.18
N ILE A 60 -24.19 9.70 -24.30
CA ILE A 60 -24.10 8.51 -23.44
C ILE A 60 -22.88 8.65 -22.54
N ILE A 61 -23.07 8.46 -21.25
CA ILE A 61 -21.99 8.27 -20.28
C ILE A 61 -21.85 6.77 -20.03
N TYR A 62 -20.65 6.30 -19.83
CA TYR A 62 -20.41 4.91 -19.44
C TYR A 62 -19.40 4.80 -18.31
N TYR A 63 -19.53 3.72 -17.55
CA TYR A 63 -18.58 3.31 -16.55
C TYR A 63 -18.14 1.88 -16.87
N ASN A 64 -16.83 1.66 -17.07
CA ASN A 64 -16.27 0.36 -17.50
C ASN A 64 -15.54 -0.39 -16.38
N GLY A 65 -15.76 -0.02 -15.12
CA GLY A 65 -15.07 -0.60 -13.96
C GLY A 65 -13.76 0.10 -13.59
N GLU A 66 -13.16 0.85 -14.50
CA GLU A 66 -11.94 1.64 -14.27
C GLU A 66 -12.26 3.15 -14.23
N ARG A 67 -12.94 3.64 -15.28
CA ARG A 67 -13.15 5.08 -15.49
C ARG A 67 -14.53 5.39 -16.04
N TRP A 68 -14.92 6.63 -15.84
CA TRP A 68 -16.03 7.25 -16.56
C TRP A 68 -15.59 7.67 -17.97
N GLY A 69 -16.46 7.49 -18.93
CA GLY A 69 -16.26 7.98 -20.27
C GLY A 69 -17.55 8.54 -20.87
N LYS A 70 -17.41 9.29 -21.97
CA LYS A 70 -18.53 9.95 -22.66
C LYS A 70 -18.49 9.68 -24.15
N ILE A 71 -19.64 9.32 -24.70
CA ILE A 71 -19.86 9.11 -26.13
C ILE A 71 -20.83 10.20 -26.60
N LEU A 72 -20.30 11.12 -27.40
CA LEU A 72 -21.07 12.24 -27.92
C LEU A 72 -21.95 11.79 -29.08
N THR A 73 -23.15 12.36 -29.15
CA THR A 73 -24.02 12.15 -30.31
C THR A 73 -23.61 13.06 -31.47
N PRO A 74 -23.61 12.55 -32.72
CA PRO A 74 -23.52 13.43 -33.88
C PRO A 74 -24.66 14.45 -33.87
N GLY A 75 -24.34 15.75 -33.89
CA GLY A 75 -25.33 16.83 -33.91
C GLY A 75 -25.87 17.26 -32.54
N ILE A 76 -25.23 16.88 -31.43
CA ILE A 76 -25.53 17.33 -30.05
C ILE A 76 -27.01 17.06 -29.67
N SER A 77 -27.47 15.83 -29.81
CA SER A 77 -28.80 15.39 -29.37
C SER A 77 -28.74 14.71 -28.01
N ARG A 78 -29.64 15.05 -27.09
CA ARG A 78 -29.79 14.31 -25.84
C ARG A 78 -30.25 12.88 -26.12
N ILE A 79 -29.69 11.94 -25.40
CA ILE A 79 -30.13 10.54 -25.38
C ILE A 79 -31.11 10.37 -24.22
N THR A 80 -32.24 9.71 -24.47
CA THR A 80 -33.31 9.52 -23.48
C THR A 80 -33.60 8.08 -23.19
N ARG A 81 -33.23 7.14 -24.09
CA ARG A 81 -33.44 5.71 -23.94
C ARG A 81 -32.26 4.92 -24.43
N LEU A 82 -31.95 3.86 -23.69
CA LEU A 82 -30.96 2.86 -24.05
C LEU A 82 -31.61 1.48 -24.08
N HIS A 83 -31.09 0.59 -24.90
CA HIS A 83 -31.48 -0.80 -24.94
C HIS A 83 -30.28 -1.66 -25.35
N ILE A 84 -30.05 -2.75 -24.63
CA ILE A 84 -29.09 -3.78 -25.04
C ILE A 84 -29.91 -4.94 -25.62
N ASP A 85 -29.66 -5.29 -26.86
CA ASP A 85 -30.35 -6.39 -27.52
C ASP A 85 -29.78 -7.75 -27.11
N ARG A 86 -30.42 -8.82 -27.57
CA ARG A 86 -30.01 -10.20 -27.32
C ARG A 86 -28.60 -10.56 -27.80
N TYR A 87 -28.00 -9.74 -28.66
CA TYR A 87 -26.64 -9.89 -29.16
C TYR A 87 -25.64 -9.04 -28.41
N ASN A 88 -26.04 -8.49 -27.26
CA ASN A 88 -25.25 -7.56 -26.41
C ASN A 88 -24.87 -6.25 -27.13
N GLN A 89 -25.67 -5.84 -28.13
CA GLN A 89 -25.47 -4.59 -28.87
C GLN A 89 -26.23 -3.44 -28.21
N LEU A 90 -25.56 -2.34 -27.88
CA LEU A 90 -26.18 -1.15 -27.32
C LEU A 90 -26.85 -0.32 -28.41
N TRP A 91 -28.11 0.02 -28.18
CA TRP A 91 -28.94 0.90 -28.98
C TRP A 91 -29.33 2.13 -28.19
N ALA A 92 -29.36 3.30 -28.86
CA ALA A 92 -29.66 4.58 -28.24
C ALA A 92 -30.78 5.30 -29.01
N GLY A 93 -31.72 5.82 -28.25
CA GLY A 93 -32.79 6.69 -28.76
C GLY A 93 -32.76 8.03 -28.05
N GLY A 94 -32.90 9.10 -28.77
CA GLY A 94 -32.87 10.44 -28.24
C GLY A 94 -33.82 11.41 -28.98
N TYR A 95 -33.60 12.70 -28.84
CA TYR A 95 -34.37 13.70 -29.56
C TYR A 95 -33.96 13.77 -31.02
N ASN A 96 -34.83 13.33 -31.94
CA ASN A 96 -34.57 13.17 -33.37
C ASN A 96 -33.32 12.30 -33.64
N TYR A 97 -33.05 11.36 -32.79
CA TYR A 97 -31.86 10.50 -32.89
C TYR A 97 -32.19 9.04 -32.60
N ILE A 98 -31.70 8.17 -33.46
CA ILE A 98 -31.64 6.72 -33.25
C ILE A 98 -30.28 6.23 -33.76
N GLY A 99 -29.60 5.46 -32.95
CA GLY A 99 -28.31 4.95 -33.29
C GLY A 99 -27.92 3.72 -32.50
N LYS A 100 -26.87 3.06 -32.94
CA LYS A 100 -26.23 1.98 -32.19
C LYS A 100 -24.80 2.35 -31.82
N LEU A 101 -24.32 1.70 -30.78
CA LEU A 101 -22.92 1.78 -30.45
C LEU A 101 -22.10 0.98 -31.46
N GLY A 102 -21.16 1.64 -32.10
CA GLY A 102 -20.12 1.04 -32.92
C GLY A 102 -18.76 1.35 -32.29
N VAL A 103 -17.71 0.86 -32.94
CA VAL A 103 -16.34 1.08 -32.48
C VAL A 103 -15.47 1.57 -33.64
N SER A 104 -14.54 2.43 -33.32
CA SER A 104 -13.50 2.87 -34.25
C SER A 104 -12.51 1.74 -34.51
N PRO A 105 -11.58 1.86 -35.48
CA PRO A 105 -10.54 0.88 -35.72
C PRO A 105 -9.60 0.59 -34.54
N ILE A 106 -9.57 1.47 -33.56
CA ILE A 106 -8.80 1.30 -32.32
C ILE A 106 -9.67 0.93 -31.11
N GLY A 107 -10.95 0.57 -31.33
CA GLY A 107 -11.87 0.16 -30.29
C GLY A 107 -12.61 1.30 -29.59
N THR A 108 -12.30 2.56 -29.84
CA THR A 108 -13.00 3.70 -29.18
C THR A 108 -14.49 3.68 -29.52
N PRO A 109 -15.38 3.74 -28.49
CA PRO A 109 -16.81 3.71 -28.71
C PRO A 109 -17.30 4.98 -29.44
N GLN A 110 -18.15 4.77 -30.43
CA GLN A 110 -18.78 5.84 -31.20
C GLN A 110 -20.21 5.48 -31.56
N LEU A 111 -21.07 6.49 -31.72
CA LEU A 111 -22.45 6.26 -32.10
C LEU A 111 -22.63 6.32 -33.63
N ILE A 112 -23.23 5.26 -34.19
CA ILE A 112 -23.61 5.15 -35.61
C ILE A 112 -25.09 5.54 -35.72
N SER A 113 -25.36 6.69 -36.41
CA SER A 113 -26.75 7.20 -36.58
C SER A 113 -27.46 6.47 -37.73
N TYR A 114 -28.73 6.15 -37.51
CA TYR A 114 -29.67 5.63 -38.55
C TYR A 114 -30.60 6.67 -39.11
N LEU A 115 -30.67 7.82 -38.51
CA LEU A 115 -31.39 9.01 -39.02
C LEU A 115 -30.32 9.97 -39.53
N SER A 116 -29.96 9.92 -40.81
CA SER A 116 -28.92 10.78 -41.38
C SER A 116 -29.55 12.10 -41.87
N ASP A 117 -28.91 13.22 -41.48
CA ASP A 117 -29.04 14.52 -42.19
C ASP A 117 -28.19 14.48 -43.47
N ALA A 118 -28.44 13.51 -44.37
CA ALA A 118 -27.76 13.45 -45.65
C ALA A 118 -28.24 14.64 -46.48
N GLU A 119 -27.36 15.61 -46.74
CA GLU A 119 -27.54 16.67 -47.70
C GLU A 119 -27.91 16.02 -49.06
N GLY A 120 -29.20 16.10 -49.48
CA GLY A 120 -29.69 15.57 -50.74
C GLY A 120 -30.68 14.40 -50.69
N ALA A 121 -30.90 13.73 -49.53
CA ALA A 121 -32.03 12.81 -49.36
C ALA A 121 -33.27 13.53 -48.84
N ALA A 122 -34.49 13.05 -49.19
CA ALA A 122 -35.73 13.62 -48.65
C ALA A 122 -35.61 13.64 -47.11
N ALA A 123 -35.71 14.82 -46.49
CA ALA A 123 -35.48 15.04 -45.06
C ALA A 123 -36.25 14.00 -44.27
N SER A 124 -35.58 13.21 -43.48
CA SER A 124 -36.18 12.29 -42.53
C SER A 124 -37.17 13.06 -41.66
N PRO A 125 -38.39 12.59 -41.41
CA PRO A 125 -39.34 13.28 -40.56
C PRO A 125 -38.72 13.51 -39.16
N ARG A 126 -38.97 14.67 -38.60
CA ARG A 126 -38.59 14.96 -37.19
C ARG A 126 -39.42 14.05 -36.29
N ILE A 127 -38.80 12.97 -35.79
CA ILE A 127 -39.50 11.94 -35.02
C ILE A 127 -39.81 12.38 -33.58
N GLY A 128 -39.15 13.42 -33.10
CA GLY A 128 -39.26 13.87 -31.70
C GLY A 128 -38.41 13.05 -30.75
N GLU A 129 -38.86 12.96 -29.52
CA GLU A 129 -38.13 12.25 -28.44
C GLU A 129 -38.50 10.78 -28.42
N VAL A 130 -37.53 9.89 -28.41
CA VAL A 130 -37.72 8.45 -28.22
C VAL A 130 -38.06 8.17 -26.76
N ASN A 131 -39.23 7.58 -26.54
CA ASN A 131 -39.76 7.31 -25.21
C ASN A 131 -39.64 5.83 -24.82
N ARG A 132 -39.54 4.93 -25.81
CA ARG A 132 -39.45 3.48 -25.57
C ARG A 132 -38.74 2.81 -26.73
N ILE A 133 -37.93 1.77 -26.41
CA ILE A 133 -37.31 0.85 -27.36
C ILE A 133 -37.86 -0.55 -27.05
N VAL A 134 -38.28 -1.30 -28.08
CA VAL A 134 -38.81 -2.66 -27.94
C VAL A 134 -38.18 -3.57 -28.97
N GLU A 135 -37.55 -4.63 -28.51
CA GLU A 135 -37.05 -5.71 -29.35
C GLU A 135 -38.17 -6.71 -29.69
N ARG A 136 -38.31 -7.08 -30.97
CA ARG A 136 -39.27 -8.08 -31.46
C ARG A 136 -38.56 -8.99 -32.48
N GLU A 137 -38.32 -10.22 -32.09
CA GLU A 137 -37.58 -11.21 -32.91
C GLU A 137 -36.29 -10.64 -33.55
N ASP A 138 -36.35 -10.24 -34.85
CA ASP A 138 -35.24 -9.66 -35.57
C ASP A 138 -35.38 -8.14 -35.83
N SER A 139 -36.28 -7.49 -35.15
CA SER A 139 -36.54 -6.05 -35.33
C SER A 139 -36.54 -5.27 -34.04
N LEU A 140 -36.06 -4.02 -34.09
CA LEU A 140 -36.11 -3.05 -33.01
C LEU A 140 -37.09 -1.95 -33.36
N CYS A 141 -38.02 -1.68 -32.45
CA CYS A 141 -39.03 -0.63 -32.59
C CYS A 141 -38.74 0.53 -31.62
N PHE A 142 -38.51 1.71 -32.16
CA PHE A 142 -38.31 2.96 -31.38
C PHE A 142 -39.60 3.75 -31.41
N TYR A 143 -40.24 3.94 -30.28
CA TYR A 143 -41.47 4.66 -30.12
C TYR A 143 -41.25 6.08 -29.66
N THR A 144 -41.83 7.04 -30.34
CA THR A 144 -41.91 8.44 -29.93
C THR A 144 -43.37 8.81 -29.60
N ALA A 145 -43.65 10.06 -29.34
CA ALA A 145 -45.04 10.50 -29.13
C ALA A 145 -45.95 10.38 -30.37
N GLN A 146 -45.35 10.35 -31.57
CA GLN A 146 -46.07 10.37 -32.84
C GLN A 146 -45.67 9.28 -33.83
N TYR A 147 -44.49 8.71 -33.67
CA TYR A 147 -43.92 7.78 -34.65
C TYR A 147 -43.43 6.48 -33.98
N CYS A 148 -43.55 5.39 -34.72
CA CYS A 148 -42.82 4.17 -34.48
C CYS A 148 -41.79 3.95 -35.61
N VAL A 149 -40.50 3.94 -35.25
CA VAL A 149 -39.40 3.67 -36.18
C VAL A 149 -38.97 2.24 -36.00
N THR A 150 -39.01 1.45 -37.07
CA THR A 150 -38.65 0.02 -37.03
C THR A 150 -37.33 -0.20 -37.79
N LEU A 151 -36.37 -0.76 -37.11
CA LEU A 151 -35.12 -1.29 -37.70
C LEU A 151 -35.24 -2.80 -37.83
N TYR A 152 -34.78 -3.35 -38.95
CA TYR A 152 -34.69 -4.79 -39.23
C TYR A 152 -33.27 -5.13 -39.67
N LYS A 153 -32.61 -6.03 -38.96
CA LYS A 153 -31.21 -6.43 -39.26
C LYS A 153 -30.31 -5.25 -39.60
N ASP A 154 -30.21 -4.30 -38.72
CA ASP A 154 -29.36 -3.09 -38.86
C ASP A 154 -29.75 -2.16 -40.04
N SER A 155 -30.93 -2.24 -40.55
CA SER A 155 -31.43 -1.37 -41.63
C SER A 155 -32.73 -0.72 -41.26
N LEU A 156 -32.91 0.56 -41.60
CA LEU A 156 -34.17 1.28 -41.40
C LEU A 156 -35.25 0.67 -42.30
N LEU A 157 -36.27 0.06 -41.70
CA LEU A 157 -37.36 -0.59 -42.44
C LEU A 157 -38.52 0.39 -42.65
N ALA A 158 -38.97 1.06 -41.62
CA ALA A 158 -40.16 1.91 -41.70
C ALA A 158 -40.15 2.99 -40.64
N ILE A 159 -40.74 4.15 -40.98
CA ILE A 159 -41.16 5.19 -40.05
C ILE A 159 -42.68 5.35 -40.21
N GLN A 160 -43.44 4.94 -39.18
CA GLN A 160 -44.90 4.95 -39.21
C GLN A 160 -45.46 5.90 -38.15
N GLU A 161 -46.53 6.64 -38.49
CA GLU A 161 -47.27 7.40 -37.50
C GLU A 161 -48.00 6.42 -36.56
N ASP A 162 -47.73 6.52 -35.26
CA ASP A 162 -48.38 5.73 -34.23
C ASP A 162 -49.09 6.64 -33.21
N THR A 163 -50.38 6.79 -33.37
CA THR A 163 -51.24 7.62 -32.52
C THR A 163 -51.70 6.88 -31.25
N HIS A 164 -51.39 5.57 -31.10
CA HIS A 164 -51.91 4.74 -30.01
C HIS A 164 -50.88 4.45 -28.90
N SER A 165 -49.63 4.87 -29.00
CA SER A 165 -48.59 4.46 -28.06
C SER A 165 -48.40 5.37 -26.83
N LEU A 166 -49.47 6.05 -26.42
CA LEU A 166 -49.48 6.85 -25.16
C LEU A 166 -49.51 6.01 -23.88
N SER A 167 -49.23 4.70 -23.94
CA SER A 167 -49.07 3.92 -22.71
C SER A 167 -47.70 4.21 -22.06
N THR A 168 -47.76 4.82 -20.93
CA THR A 168 -46.68 4.99 -19.96
C THR A 168 -45.88 3.70 -19.77
N GLY A 169 -44.66 3.68 -20.25
CA GLY A 169 -43.79 2.53 -19.88
C GLY A 169 -42.64 2.31 -20.81
N GLY A 170 -41.49 2.72 -20.47
CA GLY A 170 -40.24 2.49 -21.21
C GLY A 170 -39.01 2.36 -20.33
N THR A 171 -39.09 2.82 -19.09
CA THR A 171 -38.00 2.66 -18.12
C THR A 171 -38.30 1.56 -17.13
N VAL A 172 -37.29 0.84 -16.70
CA VAL A 172 -37.40 -0.15 -15.64
C VAL A 172 -37.66 0.61 -14.33
N LYS A 173 -38.91 0.53 -13.87
CA LYS A 173 -39.37 1.15 -12.61
C LYS A 173 -39.44 0.17 -11.44
N GLN A 174 -39.32 -1.11 -11.74
CA GLN A 174 -39.30 -2.20 -10.79
C GLN A 174 -38.29 -3.23 -11.26
N LEU A 175 -37.46 -3.66 -10.35
CA LEU A 175 -36.42 -4.67 -10.58
C LEU A 175 -36.56 -5.74 -9.51
N THR A 176 -36.48 -7.01 -9.93
CA THR A 176 -36.44 -8.16 -9.01
C THR A 176 -35.04 -8.77 -9.10
N LEU A 177 -34.33 -8.81 -7.99
CA LEU A 177 -33.00 -9.38 -7.89
C LEU A 177 -33.06 -10.92 -7.73
N PRO A 178 -31.94 -11.64 -7.96
CA PRO A 178 -31.89 -13.09 -7.84
C PRO A 178 -32.28 -13.62 -6.46
N ASN A 179 -32.10 -12.85 -5.40
CA ASN A 179 -32.50 -13.18 -4.02
C ASN A 179 -33.95 -12.80 -3.70
N HIS A 180 -34.82 -12.58 -4.70
CA HIS A 180 -36.21 -12.15 -4.59
C HIS A 180 -36.43 -10.75 -3.97
N THR A 181 -35.40 -9.97 -3.74
CA THR A 181 -35.55 -8.55 -3.35
C THR A 181 -36.18 -7.77 -4.50
N GLU A 182 -37.31 -7.15 -4.26
CA GLU A 182 -37.92 -6.21 -5.21
C GLU A 182 -37.53 -4.80 -4.91
N ILE A 183 -37.06 -4.09 -5.95
CA ILE A 183 -36.72 -2.66 -5.91
C ILE A 183 -37.70 -1.93 -6.81
N ARG A 184 -38.40 -0.93 -6.26
CA ARG A 184 -39.38 -0.15 -7.01
C ARG A 184 -39.12 1.35 -6.84
N ILE A 185 -39.19 2.08 -7.94
CA ILE A 185 -39.12 3.54 -7.92
C ILE A 185 -40.47 4.08 -7.40
N GLN A 186 -40.40 4.88 -6.34
CA GLN A 186 -41.54 5.67 -5.86
C GLN A 186 -41.38 7.09 -6.38
N ALA A 187 -42.33 7.56 -7.17
CA ALA A 187 -42.28 8.90 -7.78
C ALA A 187 -42.07 10.00 -6.72
N GLY A 188 -40.95 10.72 -6.81
CA GLY A 188 -40.56 11.75 -5.86
C GLY A 188 -40.24 11.30 -4.45
N GLY A 189 -40.24 9.95 -4.20
CA GLY A 189 -40.00 9.37 -2.89
C GLY A 189 -38.72 8.51 -2.77
N GLY A 190 -37.97 8.36 -3.87
CA GLY A 190 -36.78 7.51 -3.91
C GLY A 190 -37.06 6.06 -4.29
N LEU A 191 -36.37 5.11 -3.67
CA LEU A 191 -36.52 3.67 -3.88
C LEU A 191 -37.25 3.01 -2.73
N VAL A 192 -38.17 2.09 -3.06
CA VAL A 192 -38.74 1.15 -2.09
C VAL A 192 -38.11 -0.22 -2.32
N LEU A 193 -37.44 -0.74 -1.32
CA LEU A 193 -36.89 -2.08 -1.29
C LEU A 193 -37.84 -2.99 -0.49
N THR A 194 -38.21 -4.10 -1.07
CA THR A 194 -39.10 -5.08 -0.46
C THR A 194 -38.45 -6.44 -0.52
N ASP A 195 -38.31 -7.07 0.62
CA ASP A 195 -37.81 -8.42 0.78
C ASP A 195 -38.96 -9.27 1.40
N GLU A 196 -39.04 -10.53 1.04
CA GLU A 196 -40.07 -11.46 1.57
C GLU A 196 -40.00 -11.61 3.10
N THR A 197 -38.82 -11.39 3.67
CA THR A 197 -38.55 -11.59 5.10
C THR A 197 -38.63 -10.31 5.94
N GLN A 198 -38.79 -9.11 5.32
CA GLN A 198 -38.68 -7.83 6.03
C GLN A 198 -39.72 -6.79 5.61
N ALA A 199 -39.97 -5.84 6.51
CA ALA A 199 -40.82 -4.68 6.21
C ALA A 199 -40.17 -3.83 5.09
N PRO A 200 -41.00 -3.27 4.18
CA PRO A 200 -40.51 -2.38 3.11
C PRO A 200 -39.63 -1.24 3.65
N TYR A 201 -38.57 -0.93 2.92
CA TYR A 201 -37.61 0.07 3.29
C TYR A 201 -37.49 1.12 2.18
N VAL A 202 -37.39 2.40 2.57
CA VAL A 202 -37.28 3.51 1.61
C VAL A 202 -35.89 4.11 1.65
N LEU A 203 -35.20 4.09 0.51
CA LEU A 203 -33.93 4.78 0.31
C LEU A 203 -34.18 6.08 -0.48
N ASN A 204 -33.81 7.22 0.10
CA ASN A 204 -34.10 8.55 -0.46
C ASN A 204 -33.01 9.57 -0.07
N GLU A 205 -33.19 10.84 -0.44
CA GLU A 205 -32.23 11.91 -0.10
C GLU A 205 -32.03 12.08 1.41
N ALA A 206 -33.06 11.83 2.24
CA ALA A 206 -32.93 11.98 3.69
C ALA A 206 -31.98 10.95 4.32
N ASN A 207 -31.81 9.80 3.68
CA ASN A 207 -30.85 8.79 4.11
C ASN A 207 -29.66 8.63 3.15
N GLY A 208 -29.37 9.69 2.37
CA GLY A 208 -28.11 9.86 1.67
C GLY A 208 -28.09 9.56 0.18
N LEU A 209 -29.22 9.20 -0.44
CA LEU A 209 -29.28 9.03 -1.90
C LEU A 209 -29.11 10.41 -2.61
N CYS A 210 -28.51 10.43 -3.78
CA CYS A 210 -28.22 11.68 -4.51
C CYS A 210 -29.49 12.41 -5.00
N SER A 211 -30.61 11.68 -5.23
CA SER A 211 -31.89 12.27 -5.66
C SER A 211 -33.09 11.37 -5.34
N ASN A 212 -34.21 12.01 -5.01
CA ASN A 212 -35.52 11.36 -4.92
C ASN A 212 -36.16 11.14 -6.30
N GLN A 213 -35.68 11.83 -7.33
CA GLN A 213 -36.16 11.68 -8.71
C GLN A 213 -35.29 10.67 -9.46
N ILE A 214 -35.74 9.43 -9.45
CA ILE A 214 -35.07 8.31 -10.12
C ILE A 214 -35.79 8.03 -11.43
N ASN A 215 -35.05 8.02 -12.52
CA ASN A 215 -35.59 7.87 -13.87
C ASN A 215 -35.59 6.41 -14.33
N ALA A 216 -34.53 5.65 -14.03
CA ALA A 216 -34.39 4.25 -14.42
C ALA A 216 -33.47 3.49 -13.46
N LEU A 217 -33.60 2.17 -13.51
CA LEU A 217 -32.75 1.20 -12.77
C LEU A 217 -32.26 0.13 -13.74
N ALA A 218 -31.03 -0.34 -13.52
CA ALA A 218 -30.49 -1.55 -14.12
C ALA A 218 -29.69 -2.34 -13.08
N ALA A 219 -29.68 -3.66 -13.22
CA ALA A 219 -28.78 -4.51 -12.46
C ALA A 219 -27.69 -5.03 -13.40
N ASP A 220 -26.46 -5.13 -12.89
CA ASP A 220 -25.42 -5.87 -13.57
C ASP A 220 -25.54 -7.39 -13.35
N GLY A 221 -24.57 -8.16 -13.88
CA GLY A 221 -24.59 -9.61 -13.80
C GLY A 221 -24.56 -10.16 -12.36
N ASP A 222 -23.99 -9.43 -11.41
CA ASP A 222 -23.89 -9.78 -9.99
C ASP A 222 -25.06 -9.23 -9.15
N GLY A 223 -25.98 -8.51 -9.80
CA GLY A 223 -27.13 -7.92 -9.14
C GLY A 223 -26.89 -6.56 -8.52
N THR A 224 -25.69 -5.98 -8.63
CA THR A 224 -25.45 -4.59 -8.25
C THR A 224 -26.36 -3.66 -9.03
N VAL A 225 -27.04 -2.76 -8.33
CA VAL A 225 -28.08 -1.92 -8.93
C VAL A 225 -27.55 -0.52 -9.22
N TRP A 226 -27.67 -0.12 -10.47
CA TRP A 226 -27.38 1.22 -10.93
C TRP A 226 -28.64 2.03 -11.13
N GLY A 227 -28.60 3.28 -10.76
CA GLY A 227 -29.74 4.20 -10.91
C GLY A 227 -29.39 5.49 -11.60
N ALA A 228 -30.17 5.82 -12.63
CA ALA A 228 -30.12 7.10 -13.33
C ALA A 228 -31.06 8.09 -12.66
N THR A 229 -30.57 9.27 -12.26
CA THR A 229 -31.37 10.29 -11.57
C THR A 229 -31.26 11.67 -12.20
N ASP A 230 -32.07 12.61 -11.74
CA ASP A 230 -31.99 14.03 -12.17
C ASP A 230 -30.77 14.77 -11.54
N GLN A 231 -30.11 14.21 -10.50
CA GLN A 231 -29.03 14.87 -9.75
C GLN A 231 -27.77 13.99 -9.61
N GLY A 232 -27.53 13.13 -10.58
CA GLY A 232 -26.39 12.24 -10.59
C GLY A 232 -26.74 10.78 -10.84
N ILE A 233 -25.86 9.92 -10.46
CA ILE A 233 -25.95 8.49 -10.62
C ILE A 233 -25.70 7.85 -9.24
N PHE A 234 -26.40 6.80 -8.91
CA PHE A 234 -26.06 5.97 -7.76
C PHE A 234 -25.79 4.53 -8.16
N ARG A 235 -24.99 3.89 -7.35
CA ARG A 235 -24.68 2.45 -7.42
C ARG A 235 -24.93 1.84 -6.08
N LEU A 236 -25.70 0.74 -6.02
CA LEU A 236 -26.19 0.11 -4.81
C LEU A 236 -25.79 -1.36 -4.78
N SER A 237 -25.12 -1.79 -3.71
CA SER A 237 -24.75 -3.20 -3.49
C SER A 237 -25.97 -3.96 -2.94
N LEU A 238 -26.64 -4.69 -3.79
CA LEU A 238 -27.72 -5.64 -3.50
C LEU A 238 -27.69 -6.77 -4.53
N PRO A 239 -27.88 -8.04 -4.13
CA PRO A 239 -27.90 -8.53 -2.74
C PRO A 239 -26.55 -8.35 -2.03
N SER A 240 -26.53 -8.21 -0.71
CA SER A 240 -25.31 -8.03 0.07
C SER A 240 -25.42 -8.72 1.43
N PHE A 241 -24.29 -9.28 1.92
CA PHE A 241 -24.15 -9.76 3.29
C PHE A 241 -24.22 -8.64 4.32
N PHE A 242 -24.03 -7.40 3.89
CA PHE A 242 -23.77 -6.27 4.77
C PHE A 242 -24.84 -5.19 4.65
N SER A 243 -25.16 -4.60 5.80
CA SER A 243 -25.85 -3.32 5.88
C SER A 243 -25.17 -2.44 6.92
N ARG A 244 -25.27 -1.12 6.78
CA ARG A 244 -24.55 -0.17 7.63
C ARG A 244 -25.49 0.79 8.34
N PHE A 245 -25.02 1.28 9.49
CA PHE A 245 -25.61 2.40 10.23
C PHE A 245 -24.55 3.48 10.40
N THR A 246 -24.90 4.69 10.04
CA THR A 246 -24.03 5.86 10.01
C THR A 246 -24.67 7.02 10.78
N PRO A 247 -24.09 8.20 10.85
CA PRO A 247 -24.73 9.38 11.42
C PRO A 247 -26.06 9.72 10.80
N THR A 248 -26.33 9.32 9.54
CA THR A 248 -27.61 9.51 8.87
C THR A 248 -28.73 8.73 9.56
N GLU A 249 -28.44 7.53 10.08
CA GLU A 249 -29.36 6.71 10.85
C GLU A 249 -29.29 7.03 12.36
N GLY A 250 -28.63 8.13 12.73
CA GLY A 250 -28.55 8.63 14.08
C GLY A 250 -27.38 8.10 14.91
N LEU A 251 -26.53 7.21 14.38
CA LEU A 251 -25.38 6.68 15.10
C LEU A 251 -24.16 7.59 14.89
N LYS A 252 -23.72 8.28 15.94
CA LYS A 252 -22.60 9.21 15.90
C LYS A 252 -21.37 8.69 16.64
N GLY A 253 -20.20 8.93 16.05
CA GLY A 253 -18.90 8.60 16.62
C GLY A 253 -18.44 7.17 16.39
N GLU A 254 -17.17 6.91 16.71
CA GLU A 254 -16.56 5.59 16.63
C GLU A 254 -17.21 4.63 17.62
N VAL A 255 -17.55 3.45 17.15
CA VAL A 255 -18.19 2.42 17.97
C VAL A 255 -17.15 1.72 18.85
N THR A 256 -17.35 1.74 20.14
CA THR A 256 -16.43 1.17 21.15
C THR A 256 -16.95 -0.13 21.75
N THR A 257 -18.28 -0.30 21.83
CA THR A 257 -18.90 -1.46 22.46
C THR A 257 -20.33 -1.69 21.95
N ILE A 258 -20.75 -2.94 21.88
CA ILE A 258 -22.06 -3.36 21.39
C ILE A 258 -22.64 -4.35 22.37
N LEU A 259 -23.91 -4.20 22.68
CA LEU A 259 -24.64 -5.13 23.57
C LEU A 259 -26.09 -5.25 23.15
N ARG A 260 -26.62 -6.47 23.10
CA ARG A 260 -28.08 -6.70 23.04
C ARG A 260 -28.62 -6.98 24.42
N HIS A 261 -29.59 -6.17 24.84
CA HIS A 261 -30.25 -6.31 26.12
C HIS A 261 -31.76 -6.30 25.91
N MET A 262 -32.49 -7.34 26.43
CA MET A 262 -33.94 -7.52 26.28
C MET A 262 -34.45 -7.31 24.84
N GLY A 263 -33.76 -7.88 23.87
CA GLY A 263 -34.09 -7.78 22.42
C GLY A 263 -33.74 -6.44 21.77
N ARG A 264 -33.25 -5.43 22.49
CA ARG A 264 -32.81 -4.14 21.95
C ARG A 264 -31.30 -4.10 21.80
N LEU A 265 -30.85 -3.52 20.69
CA LEU A 265 -29.44 -3.33 20.45
C LEU A 265 -28.98 -1.95 21.00
N TYR A 266 -27.99 -1.97 21.85
CA TYR A 266 -27.33 -0.79 22.38
C TYR A 266 -25.91 -0.70 21.85
N VAL A 267 -25.49 0.50 21.45
CA VAL A 267 -24.18 0.76 20.86
C VAL A 267 -23.56 1.94 21.62
N GLY A 268 -22.45 1.67 22.28
CA GLY A 268 -21.60 2.70 22.86
C GLY A 268 -20.62 3.23 21.83
N THR A 269 -20.46 4.53 21.81
CA THR A 269 -19.52 5.24 20.93
C THR A 269 -18.70 6.25 21.73
N LEU A 270 -17.72 6.88 21.09
CA LEU A 270 -17.00 8.02 21.69
C LEU A 270 -17.89 9.25 21.93
N HIS A 271 -19.10 9.28 21.34
CA HIS A 271 -20.05 10.38 21.44
C HIS A 271 -21.31 10.03 22.28
N GLY A 272 -21.31 8.93 22.95
CA GLY A 272 -22.38 8.51 23.84
C GLY A 272 -22.91 7.13 23.65
N LEU A 273 -24.09 6.89 24.23
CA LEU A 273 -24.82 5.62 24.14
C LEU A 273 -26.05 5.78 23.26
N PHE A 274 -26.22 4.85 22.36
CA PHE A 274 -27.32 4.81 21.39
C PHE A 274 -28.10 3.50 21.51
N CYS A 275 -29.42 3.54 21.26
CA CYS A 275 -30.29 2.40 21.20
C CYS A 275 -30.96 2.32 19.82
N LEU A 276 -30.94 1.16 19.18
CA LEU A 276 -31.61 0.96 17.90
C LEU A 276 -33.13 0.84 18.12
N ASP A 277 -33.88 1.73 17.50
CA ASP A 277 -35.33 1.61 17.36
C ASP A 277 -35.64 0.69 16.17
N ALA A 278 -36.19 -0.48 16.46
CA ALA A 278 -36.51 -1.47 15.44
C ALA A 278 -37.60 -1.02 14.45
N THR A 279 -38.44 -0.06 14.84
CA THR A 279 -39.55 0.44 13.99
C THR A 279 -39.05 1.45 12.96
N THR A 280 -38.24 2.42 13.41
CA THR A 280 -37.69 3.46 12.56
C THR A 280 -36.39 3.07 11.89
N ARG A 281 -35.74 2.00 12.37
CA ARG A 281 -34.37 1.56 11.97
C ARG A 281 -33.32 2.64 12.16
N THR A 282 -33.51 3.50 13.16
CA THR A 282 -32.58 4.58 13.49
C THR A 282 -32.08 4.44 14.92
N PHE A 283 -30.89 4.93 15.17
CA PHE A 283 -30.32 4.98 16.51
C PHE A 283 -30.80 6.22 17.26
N GLN A 284 -31.36 6.01 18.43
CA GLN A 284 -31.77 7.06 19.33
C GLN A 284 -30.71 7.22 20.42
N ALA A 285 -30.19 8.44 20.57
CA ALA A 285 -29.22 8.73 21.62
C ALA A 285 -29.90 8.63 23.00
N ILE A 286 -29.18 8.07 23.97
CA ILE A 286 -29.58 8.12 25.39
C ILE A 286 -29.12 9.48 25.95
N PRO A 287 -30.04 10.43 26.26
CA PRO A 287 -29.70 11.82 26.51
C PRO A 287 -28.78 12.04 27.71
N GLU A 288 -28.78 11.15 28.67
CA GLU A 288 -27.98 11.22 29.90
C GLU A 288 -26.51 10.82 29.66
N ILE A 289 -26.21 10.08 28.59
CA ILE A 289 -24.88 9.57 28.28
C ILE A 289 -24.41 10.14 26.93
N ARG A 290 -23.69 11.26 26.98
CA ARG A 290 -23.21 12.02 25.81
C ARG A 290 -21.69 12.01 25.65
N GLN A 291 -20.99 11.37 26.57
CA GLN A 291 -19.55 11.19 26.60
C GLN A 291 -19.16 9.79 26.15
N ALA A 292 -17.89 9.57 25.90
CA ALA A 292 -17.42 8.27 25.44
C ALA A 292 -17.92 7.12 26.33
N CYS A 293 -18.54 6.15 25.72
CA CYS A 293 -19.05 4.93 26.35
C CYS A 293 -18.08 3.78 26.05
N TRP A 294 -17.26 3.40 27.01
CA TRP A 294 -16.16 2.45 26.84
C TRP A 294 -16.62 0.99 26.90
N ARG A 295 -17.58 0.70 27.78
CA ARG A 295 -18.05 -0.67 28.00
C ARG A 295 -19.53 -0.71 28.33
N LEU A 296 -20.21 -1.67 27.75
CA LEU A 296 -21.57 -2.06 28.11
C LEU A 296 -21.53 -3.44 28.74
N GLN A 297 -22.26 -3.64 29.82
CA GLN A 297 -22.30 -4.92 30.52
C GLN A 297 -23.65 -5.19 31.17
N GLU A 298 -24.07 -6.43 31.06
CA GLU A 298 -25.27 -6.97 31.73
C GLU A 298 -24.86 -7.73 32.99
N SER A 299 -25.63 -7.57 34.08
CA SER A 299 -25.46 -8.33 35.31
C SER A 299 -26.21 -9.66 35.27
N LEU A 300 -25.96 -10.56 36.23
CA LEU A 300 -26.68 -11.83 36.36
C LEU A 300 -28.18 -11.65 36.59
N SER A 301 -28.59 -10.51 37.19
CA SER A 301 -30.01 -10.13 37.37
C SER A 301 -30.59 -9.38 36.16
N GLU A 302 -29.97 -9.48 34.99
CA GLU A 302 -30.42 -8.83 33.76
C GLU A 302 -30.52 -7.29 33.88
N GLN A 303 -29.70 -6.67 34.72
CA GLN A 303 -29.56 -5.23 34.79
C GLN A 303 -28.43 -4.78 33.82
N PHE A 304 -28.62 -3.65 33.18
CA PHE A 304 -27.74 -3.15 32.16
C PHE A 304 -26.98 -1.91 32.63
N TYR A 305 -25.66 -1.88 32.38
CA TYR A 305 -24.76 -0.82 32.82
C TYR A 305 -23.85 -0.31 31.71
N ALA A 306 -23.51 0.97 31.80
CA ALA A 306 -22.57 1.63 30.88
C ALA A 306 -21.42 2.29 31.67
N ALA A 307 -20.20 1.88 31.36
CA ALA A 307 -18.96 2.52 31.83
C ALA A 307 -18.60 3.63 30.84
N THR A 308 -18.47 4.86 31.33
CA THR A 308 -18.27 6.05 30.51
C THR A 308 -17.18 6.97 31.03
N THR A 309 -16.73 7.91 30.22
CA THR A 309 -15.83 8.98 30.70
C THR A 309 -16.45 9.83 31.82
N ASN A 310 -17.77 9.94 31.86
CA ASN A 310 -18.48 10.73 32.88
C ASN A 310 -19.07 9.84 33.98
N GLY A 311 -18.56 8.65 34.17
CA GLY A 311 -18.93 7.78 35.26
C GLY A 311 -19.63 6.49 34.84
N LEU A 312 -20.16 5.80 35.85
CA LEU A 312 -20.90 4.56 35.69
C LEU A 312 -22.40 4.83 35.73
N PHE A 313 -23.12 4.32 34.72
CA PHE A 313 -24.58 4.47 34.62
C PHE A 313 -25.28 3.12 34.68
N ARG A 314 -26.43 3.08 35.35
CA ARG A 314 -27.37 1.99 35.27
C ARG A 314 -28.55 2.37 34.37
N ILE A 315 -28.81 1.57 33.38
CA ILE A 315 -29.85 1.83 32.38
C ILE A 315 -30.99 0.84 32.61
N THR A 316 -32.18 1.39 32.76
CA THR A 316 -33.41 0.62 32.82
C THR A 316 -34.40 1.18 31.79
N PRO A 317 -35.44 0.43 31.39
CA PRO A 317 -36.43 0.93 30.43
C PRO A 317 -37.13 2.24 30.84
N ARG A 318 -37.09 2.60 32.11
CA ARG A 318 -37.80 3.78 32.67
C ARG A 318 -36.87 4.90 33.11
N LYS A 319 -35.60 4.60 33.42
CA LYS A 319 -34.70 5.57 34.05
C LYS A 319 -33.26 5.21 33.73
N VAL A 320 -32.45 6.24 33.41
CA VAL A 320 -31.01 6.19 33.45
C VAL A 320 -30.54 6.81 34.75
N GLU A 321 -29.70 6.12 35.50
CA GLU A 321 -29.23 6.51 36.83
C GLU A 321 -27.71 6.48 36.87
N GLN A 322 -27.10 7.63 37.19
CA GLN A 322 -25.65 7.72 37.40
C GLN A 322 -25.31 7.19 38.80
N LEU A 323 -24.44 6.18 38.83
CA LEU A 323 -23.99 5.55 40.06
C LEU A 323 -22.67 6.11 40.57
N SER A 324 -21.85 6.61 39.67
CA SER A 324 -20.55 7.23 39.93
C SER A 324 -20.29 8.35 38.89
N ASP A 325 -19.51 9.36 39.27
CA ASP A 325 -19.04 10.45 38.42
C ASP A 325 -17.55 10.33 38.05
N TYR A 326 -16.90 9.25 38.45
CA TYR A 326 -15.50 8.99 38.09
C TYR A 326 -15.41 8.29 36.73
N THR A 327 -14.45 8.75 35.92
CA THR A 327 -14.17 8.11 34.59
C THR A 327 -13.97 6.63 34.76
N THR A 328 -14.85 5.85 34.15
CA THR A 328 -14.90 4.39 34.24
C THR A 328 -14.69 3.79 32.86
N PHE A 329 -13.62 3.00 32.69
CA PHE A 329 -13.33 2.30 31.43
C PHE A 329 -13.96 0.91 31.38
N SER A 330 -14.06 0.24 32.54
CA SER A 330 -14.57 -1.12 32.65
C SER A 330 -15.27 -1.33 34.00
N LEU A 331 -16.10 -2.36 34.04
CA LEU A 331 -16.77 -2.75 35.30
C LEU A 331 -16.86 -4.28 35.38
N ALA A 332 -16.91 -4.75 36.62
CA ALA A 332 -17.25 -6.13 36.94
C ALA A 332 -18.17 -6.13 38.19
N PHE A 333 -19.04 -7.13 38.29
CA PHE A 333 -19.91 -7.30 39.43
C PHE A 333 -19.30 -8.27 40.42
N ASP A 334 -19.52 -8.02 41.70
CA ASP A 334 -19.22 -9.01 42.74
C ASP A 334 -20.12 -10.26 42.52
N PRO A 335 -19.56 -11.46 42.48
CA PRO A 335 -20.33 -12.65 42.19
C PRO A 335 -21.35 -12.99 43.29
N ASP A 336 -21.14 -12.52 44.54
CA ASP A 336 -22.03 -12.82 45.68
C ASP A 336 -23.02 -11.67 45.97
N ASP A 337 -22.69 -10.41 45.57
CA ASP A 337 -23.57 -9.25 45.75
C ASP A 337 -23.47 -8.27 44.58
N GLU A 338 -24.40 -8.36 43.61
CA GLU A 338 -24.46 -7.46 42.43
C GLU A 338 -24.61 -5.97 42.76
N ARG A 339 -24.76 -5.56 44.00
CA ARG A 339 -24.75 -4.14 44.43
C ARG A 339 -23.35 -3.62 44.62
N ILE A 340 -22.35 -4.49 44.58
CA ILE A 340 -20.92 -4.15 44.63
C ILE A 340 -20.36 -4.21 43.21
N PHE A 341 -19.74 -3.11 42.81
CA PHE A 341 -19.09 -2.98 41.51
C PHE A 341 -17.60 -2.84 41.70
N TYR A 342 -16.85 -3.42 40.79
CA TYR A 342 -15.44 -3.15 40.60
C TYR A 342 -15.30 -2.34 39.34
N THR A 343 -14.69 -1.14 39.42
CA THR A 343 -14.52 -0.20 38.30
C THR A 343 -13.07 -0.04 37.99
N GLY A 344 -12.72 -0.13 36.69
CA GLY A 344 -11.42 0.24 36.15
C GLY A 344 -11.41 1.72 35.83
N GLU A 345 -10.60 2.48 36.51
CA GLU A 345 -10.50 3.92 36.40
C GLU A 345 -9.09 4.36 35.92
N LEU A 346 -8.85 5.64 35.82
CA LEU A 346 -7.62 6.15 35.21
C LEU A 346 -6.37 5.71 35.99
N ASP A 347 -6.44 5.77 37.30
CA ASP A 347 -5.31 5.58 38.23
C ASP A 347 -5.37 4.27 39.02
N GLY A 348 -6.38 3.44 38.82
CA GLY A 348 -6.50 2.18 39.56
C GLY A 348 -7.83 1.47 39.41
N ILE A 349 -8.00 0.42 40.20
CA ILE A 349 -9.23 -0.31 40.31
C ILE A 349 -9.90 0.01 41.63
N TYR A 350 -11.18 0.29 41.56
CA TYR A 350 -11.99 0.74 42.71
C TYR A 350 -13.14 -0.23 42.95
N ARG A 351 -13.53 -0.33 44.23
CA ARG A 351 -14.73 -1.02 44.68
C ARG A 351 -15.78 0.04 45.05
N LEU A 352 -16.90 -0.03 44.36
CA LEU A 352 -18.06 0.85 44.55
C LEU A 352 -19.16 0.08 45.23
N GLN A 353 -19.60 0.55 46.41
CA GLN A 353 -20.74 -0.03 47.14
C GLN A 353 -21.63 1.11 47.65
N GLY A 354 -22.75 1.31 47.00
CA GLY A 354 -23.61 2.46 47.26
C GLY A 354 -22.87 3.77 46.95
N LYS A 355 -22.56 4.54 48.03
CA LYS A 355 -21.77 5.80 47.93
C LYS A 355 -20.29 5.63 48.33
N THR A 356 -19.91 4.45 48.75
CA THR A 356 -18.52 4.18 49.16
C THR A 356 -17.70 3.83 47.89
N HIS A 357 -16.65 4.60 47.62
CA HIS A 357 -15.72 4.45 46.53
C HIS A 357 -14.31 4.23 47.12
N THR A 358 -13.80 3.01 47.00
CA THR A 358 -12.54 2.62 47.66
C THR A 358 -11.60 2.03 46.65
N LYS A 359 -10.40 2.56 46.54
CA LYS A 359 -9.32 2.02 45.71
C LYS A 359 -8.87 0.68 46.30
N ILE A 360 -8.84 -0.37 45.47
CA ILE A 360 -8.42 -1.71 45.85
C ILE A 360 -7.12 -2.14 45.21
N ALA A 361 -6.76 -1.56 44.07
CA ALA A 361 -5.54 -1.91 43.36
C ALA A 361 -4.97 -0.75 42.53
N ASP A 362 -3.64 -0.63 42.49
CA ASP A 362 -2.91 0.33 41.67
C ASP A 362 -2.63 -0.27 40.29
N VAL A 363 -3.69 -0.46 39.52
CA VAL A 363 -3.62 -0.93 38.11
C VAL A 363 -4.23 0.15 37.24
N GLU A 364 -3.37 0.95 36.64
CA GLU A 364 -3.79 2.09 35.83
C GLU A 364 -4.50 1.66 34.56
N ARG A 365 -5.54 2.41 34.18
CA ARG A 365 -6.26 2.23 32.91
C ARG A 365 -6.68 0.79 32.67
N ALA A 366 -7.36 0.16 33.65
CA ALA A 366 -7.92 -1.16 33.52
C ALA A 366 -9.13 -1.11 32.56
N MET A 367 -8.87 -1.42 31.29
CA MET A 367 -9.83 -1.35 30.19
C MET A 367 -10.83 -2.49 30.21
N LYS A 368 -10.50 -3.58 30.89
CA LYS A 368 -11.38 -4.71 31.10
C LYS A 368 -11.25 -5.26 32.51
N LEU A 369 -12.38 -5.49 33.15
CA LEU A 369 -12.50 -6.17 34.41
C LEU A 369 -13.49 -7.31 34.28
N GLU A 370 -13.19 -8.45 34.85
CA GLU A 370 -14.08 -9.60 34.79
C GLU A 370 -13.83 -10.56 35.95
N PHE A 371 -14.90 -11.08 36.54
CA PHE A 371 -14.83 -12.20 37.46
C PHE A 371 -14.80 -13.52 36.71
N ILE A 372 -13.72 -14.26 36.86
CA ILE A 372 -13.56 -15.57 36.25
C ILE A 372 -13.12 -16.53 37.34
N GLN A 373 -13.87 -17.62 37.55
CA GLN A 373 -13.62 -18.63 38.58
C GLN A 373 -13.47 -18.05 40.00
N GLY A 374 -14.28 -17.03 40.33
CA GLY A 374 -14.30 -16.42 41.65
C GLY A 374 -13.11 -15.49 41.94
N LYS A 375 -12.37 -15.06 40.91
CA LYS A 375 -11.26 -14.10 41.03
C LYS A 375 -11.51 -12.92 40.11
N LEU A 376 -11.12 -11.73 40.54
CA LEU A 376 -11.17 -10.52 39.72
C LEU A 376 -9.93 -10.46 38.83
N TRP A 377 -10.15 -10.34 37.55
CA TRP A 377 -9.12 -10.21 36.51
C TRP A 377 -9.20 -8.83 35.91
N ALA A 378 -8.03 -8.28 35.58
CA ALA A 378 -7.94 -7.00 34.89
C ALA A 378 -7.01 -7.08 33.67
N GLU A 379 -7.39 -6.35 32.63
CA GLU A 379 -6.58 -6.08 31.46
C GLU A 379 -6.37 -4.56 31.36
N THR A 380 -5.12 -4.10 31.22
CA THR A 380 -4.80 -2.68 31.04
C THR A 380 -4.90 -2.26 29.57
N LEU A 381 -4.80 -0.96 29.32
CA LEU A 381 -4.72 -0.38 27.96
C LEU A 381 -3.60 -1.01 27.11
N TYR A 382 -2.49 -1.37 27.75
CA TYR A 382 -1.33 -1.96 27.08
C TYR A 382 -1.37 -3.50 26.99
N GLY A 383 -2.48 -4.10 27.44
CA GLY A 383 -2.63 -5.56 27.42
C GLY A 383 -1.80 -6.29 28.46
N GLU A 384 -1.53 -5.65 29.59
CA GLU A 384 -0.99 -6.31 30.77
C GLU A 384 -2.15 -6.97 31.50
N LEU A 385 -1.97 -8.18 32.00
CA LEU A 385 -3.00 -8.93 32.71
C LEU A 385 -2.66 -9.03 34.20
N TYR A 386 -3.67 -8.85 35.02
CA TYR A 386 -3.56 -8.91 36.47
C TYR A 386 -4.67 -9.77 37.07
N GLN A 387 -4.34 -10.45 38.14
CA GLN A 387 -5.30 -11.10 39.03
C GLN A 387 -5.32 -10.33 40.35
N ILE A 388 -6.49 -9.96 40.85
CA ILE A 388 -6.66 -9.07 42.01
C ILE A 388 -7.39 -9.79 43.12
N GLY A 389 -6.80 -9.71 44.31
CA GLY A 389 -7.39 -10.24 45.51
C GLY A 389 -8.41 -9.27 46.14
N GLU A 390 -9.68 -9.66 46.21
CA GLU A 390 -10.79 -8.80 46.58
C GLU A 390 -10.68 -8.15 47.97
N GLN A 391 -10.14 -8.89 48.95
CA GLN A 391 -10.06 -8.44 50.37
C GLN A 391 -8.70 -7.92 50.80
N SER A 392 -7.64 -8.32 50.08
CA SER A 392 -6.25 -8.04 50.44
C SER A 392 -5.61 -6.94 49.66
N GLY A 393 -6.21 -6.48 48.55
CA GLY A 393 -5.61 -5.56 47.60
C GLY A 393 -4.34 -6.12 46.97
N THR A 394 -4.13 -7.45 47.02
CA THR A 394 -2.98 -8.08 46.38
C THR A 394 -3.14 -8.08 44.91
N VAL A 395 -2.17 -7.51 44.22
CA VAL A 395 -2.10 -7.47 42.75
C VAL A 395 -1.08 -8.47 42.27
N LEU A 396 -1.51 -9.49 41.53
CA LEU A 396 -0.63 -10.48 40.91
C LEU A 396 -0.52 -10.15 39.42
N PRO A 397 0.64 -9.60 38.95
CA PRO A 397 0.86 -9.44 37.54
C PRO A 397 1.04 -10.82 36.89
N LEU A 398 0.40 -11.01 35.75
CA LEU A 398 0.48 -12.23 34.97
C LEU A 398 1.41 -11.99 33.78
N ASP A 399 2.52 -12.67 33.78
CA ASP A 399 3.65 -12.45 32.88
C ASP A 399 4.16 -13.76 32.26
N THR A 400 5.37 -13.72 31.75
CA THR A 400 6.04 -14.90 31.17
C THR A 400 6.27 -16.04 32.18
N LEU A 401 6.39 -15.72 33.45
CA LEU A 401 6.48 -16.74 34.51
C LEU A 401 5.16 -17.51 34.68
N HIS A 402 4.06 -16.86 34.32
CA HIS A 402 2.72 -17.43 34.33
C HIS A 402 2.31 -18.02 32.98
N GLY A 403 3.22 -18.21 32.04
CA GLY A 403 3.00 -18.89 30.77
C GLY A 403 2.48 -17.98 29.64
N LEU A 404 2.43 -16.66 29.83
CA LEU A 404 2.16 -15.72 28.75
C LEU A 404 3.43 -15.51 27.91
N PRO A 405 3.32 -15.30 26.60
CA PRO A 405 4.49 -15.07 25.76
C PRO A 405 5.12 -13.68 25.97
N SER A 406 4.36 -12.72 26.49
CA SER A 406 4.80 -11.35 26.79
C SER A 406 4.08 -10.79 28.00
N THR A 407 4.64 -9.75 28.62
CA THR A 407 4.01 -9.02 29.74
C THR A 407 2.90 -8.07 29.29
N SER A 408 2.90 -7.68 28.01
CA SER A 408 1.95 -6.75 27.41
C SER A 408 1.43 -7.25 26.06
N GLY A 409 0.41 -6.60 25.52
CA GLY A 409 -0.21 -6.98 24.25
C GLY A 409 -1.15 -8.17 24.34
N ASN A 410 -1.51 -8.61 25.56
CA ASN A 410 -2.46 -9.69 25.76
C ASN A 410 -3.88 -9.15 25.89
N LYS A 411 -4.87 -9.92 25.45
CA LYS A 411 -6.29 -9.62 25.59
C LYS A 411 -6.99 -10.72 26.41
N LEU A 412 -7.71 -10.32 27.44
CA LEU A 412 -8.39 -11.22 28.38
C LEU A 412 -9.80 -11.53 27.90
N TYR A 413 -10.19 -12.80 27.93
CA TYR A 413 -11.54 -13.25 27.62
C TYR A 413 -12.04 -14.29 28.64
N ASN A 414 -13.32 -14.21 28.91
CA ASN A 414 -14.02 -15.24 29.70
C ASN A 414 -14.75 -16.17 28.75
N VAL A 415 -14.21 -17.34 28.55
CA VAL A 415 -14.80 -18.34 27.68
C VAL A 415 -15.32 -19.48 28.53
N LYS A 416 -16.64 -19.59 28.66
CA LYS A 416 -17.31 -20.64 29.45
C LYS A 416 -16.84 -20.71 30.91
N GLY A 417 -16.63 -19.57 31.53
CA GLY A 417 -16.14 -19.49 32.91
C GLY A 417 -14.66 -19.77 33.09
N ARG A 418 -13.88 -19.82 32.04
CA ARG A 418 -12.42 -19.96 32.07
C ARG A 418 -11.76 -18.71 31.51
N ALA A 419 -10.68 -18.26 32.17
CA ALA A 419 -9.89 -17.18 31.67
C ALA A 419 -9.06 -17.64 30.47
N GLU A 420 -9.20 -16.92 29.38
CA GLU A 420 -8.41 -17.10 28.17
C GLU A 420 -7.71 -15.81 27.81
N ALA A 421 -6.44 -15.92 27.39
CA ALA A 421 -5.64 -14.79 26.94
C ALA A 421 -5.32 -14.96 25.46
N LEU A 422 -5.69 -13.97 24.67
CA LEU A 422 -5.27 -13.85 23.28
C LEU A 422 -3.98 -13.05 23.25
N SER A 423 -2.91 -13.65 22.79
CA SER A 423 -1.57 -13.08 22.83
C SER A 423 -0.92 -13.01 21.45
N THR A 424 0.27 -12.45 21.35
CA THR A 424 1.09 -12.45 20.11
C THR A 424 1.55 -13.84 19.67
N GLN A 425 1.28 -14.90 20.42
CA GLN A 425 1.61 -16.30 20.09
C GLN A 425 0.38 -17.21 20.05
N GLY A 426 -0.82 -16.65 19.97
CA GLY A 426 -2.07 -17.41 19.90
C GLY A 426 -2.95 -17.32 21.12
N LEU A 427 -3.89 -18.24 21.19
CA LEU A 427 -4.88 -18.32 22.25
C LEU A 427 -4.36 -19.23 23.38
N HIS A 428 -4.39 -18.73 24.62
CA HIS A 428 -3.94 -19.42 25.82
C HIS A 428 -5.07 -19.49 26.83
N TYR A 429 -5.23 -20.60 27.49
CA TYR A 429 -6.20 -20.74 28.60
C TYR A 429 -5.50 -20.84 29.95
N TRP A 430 -6.13 -20.30 31.00
CA TRP A 430 -5.63 -20.41 32.35
C TRP A 430 -5.91 -21.80 32.93
N ASP A 431 -4.86 -22.49 33.30
CA ASP A 431 -4.94 -23.74 34.07
C ASP A 431 -4.85 -23.41 35.57
N GLY A 432 -5.96 -23.56 36.25
CA GLY A 432 -6.06 -23.28 37.68
C GLY A 432 -5.22 -24.22 38.58
N MET A 433 -4.82 -25.38 38.09
CA MET A 433 -3.98 -26.32 38.85
C MET A 433 -2.53 -25.91 38.82
N THR A 434 -2.01 -25.57 37.66
CA THR A 434 -0.60 -25.14 37.48
C THR A 434 -0.40 -23.64 37.70
N GLN A 435 -1.47 -22.86 37.82
CA GLN A 435 -1.47 -21.39 37.90
C GLN A 435 -0.69 -20.77 36.73
N ARG A 436 -0.94 -21.27 35.52
CA ARG A 436 -0.26 -20.81 34.30
C ARG A 436 -1.21 -20.81 33.11
N PHE A 437 -0.90 -19.96 32.15
CA PHE A 437 -1.51 -20.01 30.83
C PHE A 437 -0.88 -21.11 29.99
N VAL A 438 -1.73 -21.86 29.28
CA VAL A 438 -1.34 -22.97 28.40
C VAL A 438 -1.91 -22.71 27.00
N SER A 439 -1.13 -22.92 25.95
CA SER A 439 -1.56 -22.72 24.57
C SER A 439 -2.70 -23.66 24.14
N HIS A 440 -3.64 -23.14 23.37
CA HIS A 440 -4.76 -23.92 22.83
C HIS A 440 -4.42 -24.75 21.59
N GLN A 441 -3.32 -24.46 20.91
CA GLN A 441 -2.93 -25.05 19.62
C GLN A 441 -4.04 -24.96 18.55
N THR A 442 -4.39 -23.76 18.18
CA THR A 442 -5.39 -23.46 17.14
C THR A 442 -4.72 -23.14 15.79
N ALA A 443 -5.52 -23.07 14.71
CA ALA A 443 -5.05 -22.57 13.41
C ALA A 443 -4.49 -21.13 13.47
N LEU A 444 -4.89 -20.36 14.48
CA LEU A 444 -4.39 -19.03 14.76
C LEU A 444 -2.88 -19.00 15.05
N ASP A 445 -2.35 -20.04 15.69
CA ASP A 445 -0.93 -20.14 16.03
C ASP A 445 -0.05 -20.19 14.77
N SER A 446 -0.53 -20.79 13.67
CA SER A 446 0.17 -20.86 12.39
C SER A 446 0.20 -19.48 11.71
N LEU A 447 -0.91 -18.76 11.72
CA LEU A 447 -1.01 -17.39 11.15
C LEU A 447 -0.10 -16.41 11.89
N ILE A 448 -0.03 -16.52 13.21
CA ILE A 448 0.84 -15.69 14.05
C ILE A 448 2.32 -16.04 13.83
N ALA A 449 2.65 -17.34 13.69
CA ALA A 449 4.02 -17.79 13.49
C ALA A 449 4.63 -17.31 12.16
N GLU A 450 3.80 -17.04 11.14
CA GLU A 450 4.22 -16.45 9.87
C GLU A 450 4.59 -14.96 10.01
N GLY A 451 4.36 -14.34 11.18
CA GLY A 451 4.75 -12.96 11.50
C GLY A 451 3.91 -11.87 10.82
N VAL A 452 2.84 -12.24 10.16
CA VAL A 452 1.96 -11.34 9.39
C VAL A 452 0.76 -10.88 10.21
N TRP A 453 0.42 -11.60 11.29
CA TRP A 453 -0.84 -11.43 12.00
C TRP A 453 -0.66 -11.44 13.51
N TRP A 454 -1.25 -10.49 14.24
CA TRP A 454 -1.33 -10.47 15.71
C TRP A 454 -2.76 -10.19 16.15
N PRO A 455 -3.24 -10.88 17.19
CA PRO A 455 -4.63 -10.79 17.62
C PRO A 455 -4.94 -9.49 18.37
N GLY A 456 -6.14 -8.95 18.14
CA GLY A 456 -6.61 -7.74 18.80
C GLY A 456 -7.95 -7.84 19.50
N LEU A 457 -8.95 -8.49 18.89
CA LEU A 457 -10.31 -8.60 19.40
C LEU A 457 -10.81 -10.02 19.21
N LEU A 458 -11.52 -10.56 20.19
CA LEU A 458 -12.17 -11.88 20.14
C LEU A 458 -13.61 -11.80 20.59
N ALA A 459 -14.51 -12.42 19.83
CA ALA A 459 -15.89 -12.67 20.24
C ALA A 459 -16.21 -14.16 20.12
N GLN A 460 -17.01 -14.67 21.04
CA GLN A 460 -17.53 -16.02 20.95
C GLN A 460 -18.66 -16.05 19.92
N GLY A 461 -18.62 -17.00 18.99
CA GLY A 461 -19.67 -17.18 18.01
C GLY A 461 -20.89 -17.87 18.57
N ALA A 462 -21.91 -18.06 17.73
CA ALA A 462 -23.20 -18.70 18.07
C ALA A 462 -23.03 -20.11 18.64
N ASN A 463 -22.07 -20.85 18.13
CA ASN A 463 -21.74 -22.18 18.62
C ASN A 463 -20.63 -22.09 19.66
N ASN A 464 -20.75 -22.84 20.70
CA ASN A 464 -19.80 -22.88 21.82
C ASN A 464 -18.33 -23.22 21.42
N SER A 465 -18.08 -23.62 20.19
CA SER A 465 -16.77 -23.95 19.64
C SER A 465 -16.28 -22.96 18.56
N SER A 466 -17.05 -21.91 18.27
CA SER A 466 -16.67 -20.90 17.28
C SER A 466 -16.15 -19.63 17.94
N TYR A 467 -15.10 -19.07 17.37
CA TYR A 467 -14.49 -17.79 17.76
C TYR A 467 -14.34 -16.90 16.56
N TRP A 468 -14.65 -15.63 16.72
CA TRP A 468 -14.41 -14.57 15.78
C TRP A 468 -13.27 -13.73 16.31
N VAL A 469 -12.18 -13.63 15.56
CA VAL A 469 -10.95 -12.99 16.01
C VAL A 469 -10.53 -11.93 15.00
N ALA A 470 -10.44 -10.67 15.43
CA ALA A 470 -9.85 -9.62 14.61
C ALA A 470 -8.36 -9.43 14.95
N ASN A 471 -7.53 -9.09 13.97
CA ASN A 471 -6.12 -8.80 14.21
C ASN A 471 -5.93 -7.52 15.06
N GLY A 472 -4.71 -7.25 15.52
CA GLY A 472 -4.40 -6.14 16.41
C GLY A 472 -4.66 -4.75 15.81
N GLU A 473 -4.65 -4.65 14.48
CA GLU A 473 -5.07 -3.44 13.75
C GLU A 473 -6.59 -3.36 13.56
N GLY A 474 -7.31 -4.47 13.84
CA GLY A 474 -8.75 -4.58 13.63
C GLY A 474 -9.16 -4.70 12.15
N LYS A 475 -8.24 -5.01 11.23
CA LYS A 475 -8.52 -5.03 9.79
C LYS A 475 -8.83 -6.39 9.22
N GLU A 476 -8.32 -7.45 9.81
CA GLU A 476 -8.56 -8.81 9.35
C GLU A 476 -9.38 -9.57 10.37
N LEU A 477 -10.42 -10.23 9.92
CA LEU A 477 -11.34 -10.98 10.74
C LEU A 477 -11.26 -12.47 10.39
N GLU A 478 -10.88 -13.28 11.38
CA GLU A 478 -10.77 -14.72 11.28
C GLU A 478 -11.91 -15.39 12.03
N ILE A 479 -12.48 -16.44 11.45
CA ILE A 479 -13.48 -17.28 12.11
C ILE A 479 -12.88 -18.67 12.31
N LEU A 480 -12.84 -19.09 13.56
CA LEU A 480 -12.39 -20.40 13.96
C LEU A 480 -13.57 -21.25 14.43
N ILE A 481 -13.74 -22.43 13.86
CA ILE A 481 -14.72 -23.44 14.31
C ILE A 481 -13.93 -24.68 14.72
N ASP A 482 -14.07 -25.12 15.97
CA ASP A 482 -13.32 -26.24 16.54
C ASP A 482 -11.78 -26.08 16.34
N GLY A 483 -11.30 -24.84 16.44
CA GLY A 483 -9.88 -24.48 16.26
C GLY A 483 -9.37 -24.48 14.83
N LYS A 484 -10.25 -24.62 13.81
CA LYS A 484 -9.92 -24.55 12.37
C LYS A 484 -10.56 -23.32 11.74
N GLN A 485 -9.89 -22.75 10.75
CA GLN A 485 -10.41 -21.62 9.97
C GLN A 485 -11.66 -22.03 9.17
N ASP A 486 -12.72 -21.22 9.27
CA ASP A 486 -13.89 -21.31 8.41
C ASP A 486 -13.69 -20.48 7.14
N GLN A 487 -13.12 -21.09 6.12
CA GLN A 487 -12.78 -20.45 4.85
C GLN A 487 -14.01 -19.86 4.12
N GLU A 488 -15.19 -20.46 4.26
CA GLU A 488 -16.39 -19.96 3.60
C GLU A 488 -16.86 -18.63 4.21
N SER A 489 -16.99 -18.59 5.53
CA SER A 489 -17.38 -17.36 6.23
C SER A 489 -16.34 -16.27 6.10
N MET A 490 -15.06 -16.64 6.10
CA MET A 490 -13.96 -15.68 5.90
C MET A 490 -14.01 -15.00 4.53
N ARG A 491 -14.32 -15.74 3.46
CA ARG A 491 -14.53 -15.15 2.14
C ARG A 491 -15.67 -14.12 2.16
N LYS A 492 -16.78 -14.43 2.83
CA LYS A 492 -17.90 -13.49 2.95
C LYS A 492 -17.53 -12.22 3.71
N LEU A 493 -16.59 -12.29 4.66
CA LEU A 493 -16.12 -11.16 5.48
C LEU A 493 -14.94 -10.41 4.89
N HIS A 494 -14.28 -10.92 3.85
CA HIS A 494 -13.10 -10.32 3.21
C HIS A 494 -13.28 -8.84 2.86
N PRO A 495 -14.45 -8.35 2.37
CA PRO A 495 -14.65 -6.93 2.08
C PRO A 495 -14.48 -6.00 3.30
N LEU A 496 -14.53 -6.54 4.52
CA LEU A 496 -14.35 -5.77 5.76
C LEU A 496 -12.89 -5.52 6.11
N ASN A 497 -11.92 -6.14 5.46
CA ASN A 497 -10.49 -6.00 5.74
C ASN A 497 -9.96 -4.56 5.53
N GLN A 498 -10.70 -3.71 4.84
CA GLN A 498 -10.38 -2.29 4.70
C GLN A 498 -10.80 -1.44 5.91
N TYR A 499 -11.67 -1.96 6.78
CA TYR A 499 -12.22 -1.25 7.93
C TYR A 499 -11.49 -1.61 9.22
N THR A 500 -11.38 -0.65 10.14
CA THR A 500 -10.79 -0.89 11.47
C THR A 500 -11.86 -1.29 12.45
N ILE A 501 -11.91 -2.57 12.82
CA ILE A 501 -12.89 -3.15 13.74
C ILE A 501 -12.46 -2.86 15.17
N ARG A 502 -13.37 -2.25 15.96
CA ARG A 502 -13.16 -1.90 17.37
C ARG A 502 -14.10 -2.65 18.30
N ALA A 503 -15.26 -3.01 17.80
CA ALA A 503 -16.26 -3.74 18.57
C ALA A 503 -16.88 -4.84 17.71
N LEU A 504 -17.13 -5.98 18.32
CA LEU A 504 -17.69 -7.14 17.65
C LEU A 504 -18.71 -7.83 18.58
N TYR A 505 -19.90 -8.07 18.07
CA TYR A 505 -20.95 -8.80 18.78
C TYR A 505 -21.59 -9.80 17.83
N VAL A 506 -21.56 -11.08 18.19
CA VAL A 506 -22.10 -12.18 17.37
C VAL A 506 -23.41 -12.64 17.99
N GLU A 507 -24.47 -12.67 17.18
CA GLU A 507 -25.79 -13.11 17.59
C GLU A 507 -25.87 -14.65 17.63
N PRO A 508 -26.79 -15.21 18.41
CA PRO A 508 -26.97 -16.68 18.50
C PRO A 508 -27.30 -17.37 17.16
N GLU A 509 -27.92 -16.67 16.22
CA GLU A 509 -28.24 -17.13 14.87
C GLU A 509 -27.08 -17.06 13.86
N GLY A 510 -25.94 -16.52 14.27
CA GLY A 510 -24.74 -16.42 13.44
C GLY A 510 -24.62 -15.12 12.64
N THR A 511 -25.55 -14.18 12.79
CA THR A 511 -25.35 -12.79 12.31
C THR A 511 -24.40 -12.04 13.23
N ALA A 512 -23.78 -10.97 12.76
CA ALA A 512 -22.83 -10.21 13.56
C ALA A 512 -23.00 -8.71 13.41
N TRP A 513 -22.68 -8.00 14.48
CA TRP A 513 -22.59 -6.56 14.56
C TRP A 513 -21.14 -6.16 14.70
N ILE A 514 -20.64 -5.36 13.76
CA ILE A 514 -19.23 -5.02 13.61
C ILE A 514 -19.12 -3.50 13.67
N GLY A 515 -18.40 -2.99 14.64
CA GLY A 515 -18.30 -1.55 14.92
C GLY A 515 -16.88 -1.03 14.81
N GLY A 516 -16.75 0.24 14.40
CA GLY A 516 -15.49 0.96 14.30
C GLY A 516 -15.69 2.46 14.02
N ASP A 517 -14.70 3.10 13.46
CA ASP A 517 -14.73 4.49 13.02
C ASP A 517 -15.70 4.72 11.85
N PHE A 518 -15.94 3.69 11.05
CA PHE A 518 -16.92 3.66 9.95
C PHE A 518 -18.39 3.62 10.41
N GLY A 519 -18.66 3.56 11.72
CA GLY A 519 -19.97 3.35 12.31
C GLY A 519 -20.24 1.88 12.66
N LEU A 520 -21.41 1.37 12.31
CA LEU A 520 -21.83 -0.01 12.61
C LEU A 520 -22.25 -0.74 11.34
N ILE A 521 -21.69 -1.92 11.13
CA ILE A 521 -22.06 -2.84 10.06
C ILE A 521 -22.79 -4.04 10.69
N HIS A 522 -23.91 -4.42 10.11
CA HIS A 522 -24.59 -5.68 10.37
C HIS A 522 -24.26 -6.67 9.26
N PHE A 523 -23.75 -7.82 9.65
CA PHE A 523 -23.43 -8.94 8.77
C PHE A 523 -24.47 -10.06 8.91
N ASP A 524 -25.02 -10.52 7.79
CA ASP A 524 -25.94 -11.67 7.73
C ASP A 524 -25.48 -12.64 6.65
N PRO A 525 -24.91 -13.81 7.03
CA PRO A 525 -24.33 -14.75 6.08
C PRO A 525 -25.36 -15.42 5.14
N ASN A 526 -26.68 -15.33 5.46
CA ASN A 526 -27.75 -15.99 4.71
C ASN A 526 -28.34 -15.12 3.59
N GLN A 527 -27.90 -13.87 3.44
CA GLN A 527 -28.50 -12.91 2.50
C GLN A 527 -28.08 -13.08 1.06
N LEU A 528 -26.94 -13.68 0.83
CA LEU A 528 -26.39 -13.91 -0.47
C LEU A 528 -25.73 -15.28 -0.49
N ASP A 529 -25.93 -16.04 -1.54
CA ASP A 529 -25.15 -17.22 -1.82
C ASP A 529 -24.09 -16.86 -2.86
N LEU A 530 -22.82 -17.01 -2.52
CA LEU A 530 -21.71 -16.73 -3.44
C LEU A 530 -21.76 -17.57 -4.73
N ALA A 531 -22.49 -18.69 -4.70
CA ALA A 531 -22.68 -19.53 -5.89
C ALA A 531 -23.55 -18.86 -6.97
N TYR A 532 -24.38 -17.86 -6.60
CA TYR A 532 -25.19 -17.10 -7.56
C TYR A 532 -24.41 -15.95 -8.23
N LEU A 533 -23.28 -15.54 -7.67
CA LEU A 533 -22.46 -14.50 -8.28
C LEU A 533 -21.73 -15.06 -9.51
N HIS A 534 -21.69 -14.26 -10.55
CA HIS A 534 -20.92 -14.60 -11.76
C HIS A 534 -19.45 -14.88 -11.40
N GLN A 535 -18.79 -15.76 -12.16
CA GLN A 535 -17.34 -15.93 -12.04
C GLN A 535 -16.67 -14.61 -12.41
N PRO A 536 -15.87 -14.01 -11.53
CA PRO A 536 -15.23 -12.73 -11.85
C PRO A 536 -14.30 -12.87 -13.04
N ASP A 537 -14.29 -11.86 -13.90
CA ASP A 537 -13.42 -11.81 -15.07
C ASP A 537 -12.64 -10.51 -15.15
N ILE A 538 -11.46 -10.54 -15.75
CA ILE A 538 -10.60 -9.37 -15.95
C ILE A 538 -10.59 -9.00 -17.42
N HIS A 539 -10.71 -7.71 -17.72
CA HIS A 539 -10.71 -7.20 -19.07
C HIS A 539 -9.64 -6.13 -19.27
N ILE A 540 -8.84 -6.26 -20.33
CA ILE A 540 -7.94 -5.16 -20.74
C ILE A 540 -8.79 -4.08 -21.40
N ARG A 541 -8.79 -2.88 -20.80
CA ARG A 541 -9.61 -1.75 -21.22
C ARG A 541 -8.89 -0.78 -22.14
N GLN A 542 -7.59 -0.59 -21.94
CA GLN A 542 -6.84 0.35 -22.75
C GLN A 542 -5.38 -0.07 -22.89
N ILE A 543 -4.84 0.15 -24.09
CA ILE A 543 -3.42 0.01 -24.38
C ILE A 543 -2.92 1.30 -24.99
N GLN A 544 -1.95 1.93 -24.36
CA GLN A 544 -1.36 3.19 -24.78
C GLN A 544 0.16 3.05 -24.97
N LEU A 545 0.67 3.57 -26.08
CA LEU A 545 2.09 3.55 -26.43
C LEU A 545 2.70 4.93 -26.24
N ASN A 546 3.86 5.00 -25.58
CA ASN A 546 4.67 6.22 -25.41
C ASN A 546 3.88 7.42 -24.85
N LYS A 547 2.90 7.16 -23.94
CA LYS A 547 2.02 8.15 -23.27
C LYS A 547 1.06 8.95 -24.18
N GLU A 548 1.25 8.96 -25.47
CA GLU A 548 0.47 9.80 -26.37
C GLU A 548 -0.36 9.01 -27.39
N GLN A 549 0.09 7.84 -27.79
CA GLN A 549 -0.56 7.07 -28.82
C GLN A 549 -1.48 5.99 -28.22
N LEU A 550 -2.78 6.21 -28.32
CA LEU A 550 -3.78 5.21 -28.01
C LEU A 550 -3.73 4.11 -29.10
N TYR A 551 -3.49 2.88 -28.66
CA TYR A 551 -3.44 1.72 -29.55
C TYR A 551 -4.76 0.94 -29.53
N PHE A 552 -5.31 0.77 -28.33
CA PHE A 552 -6.57 0.06 -28.10
C PHE A 552 -7.37 0.75 -26.99
N ASP A 553 -8.66 0.91 -27.22
CA ASP A 553 -9.64 1.39 -26.25
C ASP A 553 -10.84 0.43 -26.25
N GLY A 554 -10.68 -0.68 -25.55
CA GLY A 554 -11.61 -1.82 -25.54
C GLY A 554 -12.75 -1.65 -24.53
N THR A 555 -13.34 -0.47 -24.44
CA THR A 555 -14.44 -0.20 -23.51
C THR A 555 -15.62 -1.15 -23.69
N HIS A 556 -15.77 -1.77 -24.87
CA HIS A 556 -16.98 -2.48 -25.25
C HIS A 556 -16.72 -3.83 -25.98
N THR A 557 -15.48 -4.21 -26.23
CA THR A 557 -15.16 -5.38 -27.04
C THR A 557 -13.96 -6.12 -26.52
N ASP A 558 -14.02 -7.45 -26.60
CA ASP A 558 -12.89 -8.33 -26.32
C ASP A 558 -11.76 -8.08 -27.31
N MET A 559 -10.53 -8.13 -26.83
CA MET A 559 -9.34 -7.99 -27.67
C MET A 559 -9.28 -8.99 -28.81
N ALA A 560 -9.74 -10.23 -28.59
CA ALA A 560 -9.82 -11.30 -29.60
C ALA A 560 -10.69 -10.90 -30.77
N SER A 561 -11.80 -10.19 -30.57
CA SER A 561 -12.68 -9.71 -31.65
C SER A 561 -12.04 -8.66 -32.56
N PHE A 562 -10.98 -8.00 -32.11
CA PHE A 562 -10.15 -7.05 -32.85
C PHE A 562 -8.93 -7.67 -33.52
N GLY A 563 -8.69 -8.98 -33.35
CA GLY A 563 -7.51 -9.66 -33.88
C GLY A 563 -6.21 -9.21 -33.22
N LEU A 564 -6.28 -8.76 -31.97
CA LEU A 564 -5.15 -8.26 -31.19
C LEU A 564 -4.39 -9.36 -30.44
N ASP A 565 -4.67 -10.63 -30.73
CA ASP A 565 -3.98 -11.78 -30.11
C ASP A 565 -2.45 -11.71 -30.24
N HIS A 566 -1.94 -11.00 -31.27
CA HIS A 566 -0.54 -10.72 -31.47
C HIS A 566 -0.33 -9.30 -31.99
N ALA A 567 -0.30 -8.36 -31.12
CA ALA A 567 -0.02 -6.96 -31.48
C ALA A 567 1.45 -6.75 -31.85
N VAL A 568 1.68 -5.94 -32.90
CA VAL A 568 3.04 -5.59 -33.35
C VAL A 568 3.26 -4.11 -33.20
N PHE A 569 4.18 -3.75 -32.31
CA PHE A 569 4.51 -2.37 -32.03
C PHE A 569 5.78 -1.91 -32.75
N PRO A 570 5.84 -0.64 -33.15
CA PRO A 570 7.02 -0.09 -33.82
C PRO A 570 8.25 -0.10 -32.89
N SER A 571 9.43 -0.12 -33.49
CA SER A 571 10.71 -0.20 -32.77
C SER A 571 11.05 1.00 -31.89
N ASN A 572 10.30 2.09 -31.98
CA ASN A 572 10.43 3.28 -31.13
C ASN A 572 9.51 3.24 -29.90
N THR A 573 8.75 2.16 -29.72
CA THR A 573 7.94 1.96 -28.52
C THR A 573 8.85 1.64 -27.33
N LYS A 574 8.91 2.53 -26.37
CA LYS A 574 9.71 2.39 -25.15
C LYS A 574 8.85 2.30 -23.89
N GLU A 575 7.64 2.79 -23.99
CA GLU A 575 6.68 2.83 -22.90
C GLU A 575 5.36 2.21 -23.36
N LEU A 576 4.80 1.40 -22.47
CA LEU A 576 3.51 0.74 -22.67
C LEU A 576 2.71 0.92 -21.39
N THR A 577 1.52 1.47 -21.53
CA THR A 577 0.54 1.53 -20.43
C THR A 577 -0.60 0.60 -20.75
N ILE A 578 -0.90 -0.31 -19.84
CA ILE A 578 -2.04 -1.22 -19.92
C ILE A 578 -2.97 -0.87 -18.77
N SER A 579 -4.22 -0.57 -19.11
CA SER A 579 -5.31 -0.41 -18.14
C SER A 579 -6.25 -1.60 -18.24
N PHE A 580 -6.70 -2.07 -17.09
CA PHE A 580 -7.57 -3.23 -16.97
C PHE A 580 -8.62 -3.00 -15.89
N SER A 581 -9.75 -3.66 -16.01
CA SER A 581 -10.79 -3.63 -14.99
C SER A 581 -11.48 -4.99 -14.89
N SER A 582 -12.27 -5.14 -13.83
CA SER A 582 -13.14 -6.28 -13.59
C SER A 582 -14.57 -5.97 -14.01
N ASP A 583 -15.31 -7.00 -14.37
CA ASP A 583 -16.78 -7.00 -14.42
C ASP A 583 -17.40 -7.10 -13.01
N ALA A 584 -16.72 -7.77 -12.06
CA ALA A 584 -17.14 -7.93 -10.68
C ALA A 584 -16.65 -6.74 -9.83
N ASN A 585 -17.42 -5.67 -9.81
CA ASN A 585 -17.15 -4.48 -9.01
C ASN A 585 -18.12 -4.40 -7.84
N ASP A 586 -17.68 -4.62 -6.60
CA ASP A 586 -18.51 -4.38 -5.41
C ASP A 586 -18.43 -2.88 -4.99
N VAL A 587 -19.48 -2.45 -4.28
CA VAL A 587 -19.56 -1.11 -3.68
C VAL A 587 -18.78 -1.06 -2.36
N ILE A 588 -18.65 -2.20 -1.68
CA ILE A 588 -18.04 -2.29 -0.36
C ILE A 588 -16.53 -2.31 -0.46
N ASP A 589 -15.99 -3.10 -1.37
CA ASP A 589 -14.54 -3.16 -1.59
C ASP A 589 -14.22 -3.26 -3.08
N LEU A 590 -13.14 -2.61 -3.49
CA LEU A 590 -12.68 -2.63 -4.87
C LEU A 590 -11.94 -3.93 -5.16
N PRO A 591 -12.06 -4.47 -6.38
CA PRO A 591 -11.31 -5.64 -6.79
C PRO A 591 -9.81 -5.39 -6.71
N GLU A 592 -9.06 -6.44 -6.46
CA GLU A 592 -7.61 -6.42 -6.47
C GLU A 592 -7.06 -7.15 -7.68
N TYR A 593 -5.93 -6.70 -8.17
CA TYR A 593 -5.29 -7.20 -9.37
C TYR A 593 -3.88 -7.69 -9.06
N SER A 594 -3.51 -8.77 -9.72
CA SER A 594 -2.14 -9.26 -9.75
C SER A 594 -1.75 -9.49 -11.21
N PHE A 595 -0.58 -9.03 -11.59
CA PHE A 595 -0.12 -9.08 -12.98
C PHE A 595 1.40 -9.16 -13.05
N TYR A 596 1.91 -9.59 -14.20
CA TYR A 596 3.31 -9.49 -14.56
C TYR A 596 3.45 -9.47 -16.09
N LEU A 597 4.58 -8.98 -16.58
CA LEU A 597 4.93 -8.95 -17.99
C LEU A 597 6.05 -9.95 -18.26
N GLU A 598 5.71 -11.09 -18.86
CA GLU A 598 6.68 -12.08 -19.29
C GLU A 598 7.65 -11.49 -20.32
N GLY A 599 8.95 -11.72 -20.13
CA GLY A 599 10.01 -11.08 -20.90
C GLY A 599 10.56 -9.80 -20.25
N TYR A 600 9.88 -9.26 -19.24
CA TYR A 600 10.30 -8.09 -18.46
C TYR A 600 10.40 -8.38 -16.96
N GLU A 601 9.44 -9.12 -16.41
CA GLU A 601 9.34 -9.56 -15.02
C GLU A 601 9.27 -11.09 -14.97
N SER A 602 9.67 -11.70 -13.85
CA SER A 602 9.67 -13.16 -13.68
C SER A 602 8.60 -13.67 -12.72
N ASN A 603 7.99 -12.79 -11.93
CA ASN A 603 7.08 -13.19 -10.86
C ASN A 603 5.81 -12.34 -10.88
N TRP A 604 4.71 -12.92 -10.41
CA TRP A 604 3.48 -12.21 -10.12
C TRP A 604 3.72 -11.11 -9.08
N ARG A 605 3.12 -9.96 -9.32
CA ARG A 605 3.11 -8.87 -8.34
C ARG A 605 2.16 -9.18 -7.19
N PRO A 606 2.42 -8.65 -5.99
CA PRO A 606 1.45 -8.72 -4.91
C PRO A 606 0.11 -8.13 -5.33
N TRP A 607 -0.98 -8.66 -4.78
CA TRP A 607 -2.32 -8.14 -5.00
C TRP A 607 -2.40 -6.66 -4.65
N SER A 608 -2.99 -5.86 -5.51
CA SER A 608 -3.16 -4.41 -5.34
C SER A 608 -4.41 -3.91 -6.06
N LYS A 609 -4.90 -2.73 -5.66
CA LYS A 609 -6.04 -2.06 -6.31
C LYS A 609 -5.62 -1.22 -7.53
N GLU A 610 -4.39 -1.37 -8.00
CA GLU A 610 -3.85 -0.67 -9.17
C GLU A 610 -4.50 -1.21 -10.45
N GLN A 611 -5.27 -0.38 -11.17
CA GLN A 611 -6.00 -0.72 -12.40
C GLN A 611 -5.25 -0.36 -13.68
N GLN A 612 -4.06 0.23 -13.52
CA GLN A 612 -3.24 0.68 -14.64
C GLN A 612 -1.78 0.37 -14.36
N LYS A 613 -1.07 -0.12 -15.37
CA LYS A 613 0.37 -0.37 -15.27
C LYS A 613 1.15 0.23 -16.41
N GLU A 614 2.13 1.05 -16.06
CA GLU A 614 3.11 1.60 -16.97
C GLU A 614 4.39 0.75 -16.95
N TYR A 615 4.79 0.26 -18.12
CA TYR A 615 6.05 -0.40 -18.36
C TYR A 615 6.95 0.53 -19.19
N THR A 616 8.10 0.87 -18.66
CA THR A 616 9.06 1.79 -19.28
C THR A 616 10.32 1.04 -19.70
N ASN A 617 11.06 1.62 -20.63
CA ASN A 617 12.35 1.09 -21.04
C ASN A 617 12.26 -0.30 -21.73
N LEU A 618 11.14 -0.57 -22.41
CA LEU A 618 10.95 -1.80 -23.16
C LEU A 618 11.94 -1.89 -24.33
N SER A 619 12.62 -3.02 -24.44
CA SER A 619 13.50 -3.33 -25.55
C SER A 619 12.71 -4.03 -26.67
N TYR A 620 13.35 -4.24 -27.82
CA TYR A 620 12.74 -5.06 -28.87
C TYR A 620 12.67 -6.52 -28.41
N GLY A 621 11.55 -7.18 -28.70
CA GLY A 621 11.30 -8.54 -28.28
C GLY A 621 9.81 -8.84 -28.23
N THR A 622 9.48 -10.06 -27.87
CA THR A 622 8.10 -10.48 -27.61
C THR A 622 7.85 -10.52 -26.11
N TYR A 623 6.74 -9.99 -25.71
CA TYR A 623 6.28 -9.89 -24.33
C TYR A 623 4.86 -10.45 -24.24
N THR A 624 4.54 -11.06 -23.11
CA THR A 624 3.18 -11.46 -22.79
C THR A 624 2.78 -10.86 -21.44
N PHE A 625 1.76 -10.01 -21.44
CA PHE A 625 1.14 -9.53 -20.22
C PHE A 625 0.21 -10.63 -19.70
N HIS A 626 0.34 -10.90 -18.42
CA HIS A 626 -0.50 -11.82 -17.66
C HIS A 626 -1.20 -11.06 -16.57
N GLY A 627 -2.52 -11.12 -16.53
CA GLY A 627 -3.31 -10.44 -15.53
C GLY A 627 -4.36 -11.39 -14.94
N LYS A 628 -4.59 -11.25 -13.66
CA LYS A 628 -5.70 -11.87 -12.95
C LYS A 628 -6.23 -10.90 -11.89
N MET A 629 -7.47 -11.07 -11.54
CA MET A 629 -8.11 -10.29 -10.52
C MET A 629 -8.67 -11.18 -9.42
N ARG A 630 -8.92 -10.62 -8.26
CA ARG A 630 -9.79 -11.19 -7.24
C ARG A 630 -10.84 -10.16 -6.82
N ASP A 631 -12.05 -10.64 -6.65
CA ASP A 631 -13.16 -9.80 -6.22
C ASP A 631 -13.11 -9.48 -4.72
N ALA A 632 -14.09 -8.71 -4.26
CA ALA A 632 -14.24 -8.36 -2.85
C ALA A 632 -14.33 -9.59 -1.91
N PHE A 633 -14.72 -10.75 -2.41
CA PHE A 633 -14.86 -12.00 -1.65
C PHE A 633 -13.64 -12.93 -1.82
N GLY A 634 -12.57 -12.46 -2.43
CA GLY A 634 -11.34 -13.22 -2.66
C GLY A 634 -11.47 -14.32 -3.72
N ARG A 635 -12.51 -14.29 -4.59
CA ARG A 635 -12.64 -15.22 -5.72
C ARG A 635 -11.73 -14.74 -6.85
N GLU A 636 -10.86 -15.60 -7.35
CA GLU A 636 -9.93 -15.27 -8.45
C GLU A 636 -10.56 -15.50 -9.81
N SER A 637 -10.27 -14.61 -10.77
CA SER A 637 -10.64 -14.76 -12.18
C SER A 637 -9.78 -15.81 -12.88
N ALA A 638 -10.19 -16.18 -14.08
CA ALA A 638 -9.29 -16.76 -15.05
C ALA A 638 -8.14 -15.78 -15.37
N GLU A 639 -7.05 -16.30 -15.91
CA GLU A 639 -5.91 -15.49 -16.34
C GLU A 639 -6.20 -14.90 -17.72
N GLU A 640 -6.11 -13.57 -17.83
CA GLU A 640 -6.16 -12.85 -19.10
C GLU A 640 -4.74 -12.61 -19.61
N THR A 641 -4.52 -12.85 -20.89
CA THR A 641 -3.19 -12.73 -21.51
C THR A 641 -3.21 -11.85 -22.75
N PHE A 642 -2.20 -11.00 -22.88
CA PHE A 642 -1.99 -10.16 -24.05
C PHE A 642 -0.56 -10.25 -24.53
N THR A 643 -0.36 -10.81 -25.73
CA THR A 643 0.97 -10.97 -26.34
C THR A 643 1.22 -9.87 -27.36
N PHE A 644 2.37 -9.23 -27.27
CA PHE A 644 2.80 -8.23 -28.25
C PHE A 644 4.28 -8.35 -28.58
N THR A 645 4.65 -7.87 -29.76
CA THR A 645 6.04 -7.87 -30.22
C THR A 645 6.48 -6.46 -30.56
N ILE A 646 7.56 -5.98 -29.94
CA ILE A 646 8.23 -4.73 -30.31
C ILE A 646 9.27 -5.05 -31.41
N LEU A 647 9.12 -4.43 -32.56
CA LEU A 647 9.97 -4.70 -33.71
C LEU A 647 11.41 -4.28 -33.45
N ILE A 648 12.33 -5.07 -33.96
CA ILE A 648 13.75 -4.73 -33.97
C ILE A 648 13.95 -3.46 -34.81
N PRO A 649 14.70 -2.45 -34.33
CA PRO A 649 15.05 -1.28 -35.11
C PRO A 649 15.71 -1.66 -36.44
N PHE A 650 15.34 -0.94 -37.50
CA PHE A 650 15.82 -1.26 -38.85
C PHE A 650 17.35 -1.33 -38.94
N TYR A 651 18.04 -0.49 -38.15
CA TYR A 651 19.51 -0.42 -38.13
C TYR A 651 20.18 -1.62 -37.42
N LEU A 652 19.45 -2.43 -36.67
CA LEU A 652 19.92 -3.68 -36.06
C LEU A 652 19.52 -4.93 -36.85
N LYS A 653 18.75 -4.78 -37.90
CA LYS A 653 18.42 -5.91 -38.80
C LYS A 653 19.65 -6.48 -39.46
N TRP A 654 19.67 -7.80 -39.69
CA TRP A 654 20.84 -8.51 -40.18
C TRP A 654 21.47 -7.90 -41.46
N TYR A 655 20.66 -7.33 -42.34
CA TYR A 655 21.16 -6.68 -43.56
C TYR A 655 21.87 -5.34 -43.28
N CYS A 656 21.44 -4.58 -42.26
CA CYS A 656 22.15 -3.40 -41.83
C CYS A 656 23.45 -3.75 -41.13
N LEU A 657 23.45 -4.80 -40.27
CA LEU A 657 24.67 -5.31 -39.66
C LEU A 657 25.67 -5.80 -40.72
N LEU A 658 25.17 -6.47 -41.78
CA LEU A 658 26.00 -6.84 -42.94
C LEU A 658 26.53 -5.60 -43.65
N ALA A 659 25.69 -4.58 -43.85
CA ALA A 659 26.13 -3.31 -44.48
C ALA A 659 27.19 -2.61 -43.62
N TYR A 660 27.05 -2.60 -42.29
CA TYR A 660 28.06 -2.04 -41.39
C TYR A 660 29.37 -2.82 -41.46
N LEU A 661 29.29 -4.16 -41.51
CA LEU A 661 30.45 -5.02 -41.67
C LEU A 661 31.15 -4.73 -43.02
N LEU A 662 30.38 -4.64 -44.12
CA LEU A 662 30.90 -4.35 -45.40
C LEU A 662 31.52 -2.93 -45.47
N ALA A 663 30.86 -1.94 -44.85
CA ALA A 663 31.39 -0.59 -44.71
C ALA A 663 32.70 -0.56 -43.89
N PHE A 664 32.75 -1.31 -42.80
CA PHE A 664 33.94 -1.48 -41.98
C PHE A 664 35.10 -2.13 -42.75
N VAL A 665 34.80 -3.21 -43.50
CA VAL A 665 35.78 -3.87 -44.36
C VAL A 665 36.23 -2.92 -45.45
N ALA A 666 35.32 -2.15 -46.09
CA ALA A 666 35.65 -1.15 -47.07
C ALA A 666 36.56 -0.03 -46.50
N LEU A 667 36.28 0.43 -45.25
CA LEU A 667 37.14 1.39 -44.56
C LEU A 667 38.55 0.84 -44.29
N ILE A 668 38.62 -0.45 -43.87
CA ILE A 668 39.92 -1.13 -43.71
C ILE A 668 40.67 -1.19 -45.05
N ILE A 669 39.99 -1.62 -46.13
CA ILE A 669 40.59 -1.68 -47.45
C ILE A 669 41.03 -0.28 -47.92
N ALA A 670 40.18 0.75 -47.71
CA ALA A 670 40.53 2.13 -48.04
C ALA A 670 41.73 2.62 -47.22
N PHE A 671 41.75 2.31 -45.93
CA PHE A 671 42.89 2.63 -45.05
C PHE A 671 44.17 1.91 -45.47
N LEU A 672 44.06 0.61 -45.78
CA LEU A 672 45.22 -0.15 -46.28
C LEU A 672 45.71 0.38 -47.61
N ARG A 673 44.77 0.72 -48.55
CA ARG A 673 45.12 1.36 -49.83
C ARG A 673 45.74 2.72 -49.66
N TYR A 674 45.19 3.53 -48.75
CA TYR A 674 45.79 4.86 -48.42
C TYR A 674 47.19 4.68 -47.84
N ARG A 675 47.38 3.71 -46.96
CA ARG A 675 48.67 3.42 -46.33
C ARG A 675 49.65 2.85 -47.35
N THR A 676 49.22 1.92 -48.20
CA THR A 676 50.09 1.38 -49.29
C THR A 676 50.38 2.43 -50.30
N HIS A 677 49.45 3.31 -50.68
CA HIS A 677 49.67 4.40 -51.60
C HIS A 677 50.68 5.44 -50.99
N LYS A 678 50.53 5.76 -49.71
CA LYS A 678 51.46 6.63 -49.01
C LYS A 678 52.84 5.98 -48.89
N LEU A 679 52.91 4.70 -48.59
CA LEU A 679 54.18 3.94 -48.56
C LEU A 679 54.81 3.85 -49.95
N TRP A 680 53.97 3.70 -50.99
CA TRP A 680 54.44 3.68 -52.37
C TRP A 680 54.98 5.05 -52.83
N GLN A 681 54.32 6.16 -52.45
CA GLN A 681 54.79 7.50 -52.63
C GLN A 681 56.11 7.78 -51.87
N GLU A 682 56.16 7.29 -50.59
CA GLU A 682 57.41 7.41 -49.82
C GLU A 682 58.52 6.55 -50.40
N LYS A 683 58.20 5.33 -50.94
CA LYS A 683 59.14 4.50 -51.64
C LYS A 683 59.68 5.22 -52.90
N LEU A 684 58.81 5.79 -53.71
CA LEU A 684 59.27 6.59 -54.93
C LEU A 684 60.09 7.79 -54.55
N ARG A 685 59.74 8.46 -53.42
CA ARG A 685 60.45 9.57 -52.88
C ARG A 685 61.80 9.12 -52.26
N LEU A 686 61.82 7.98 -51.64
CA LEU A 686 63.02 7.35 -51.11
C LEU A 686 63.96 6.85 -52.23
N GLU A 687 63.42 6.27 -53.30
CA GLU A 687 64.20 5.88 -54.51
C GLU A 687 64.83 7.07 -55.17
N ALA A 688 64.08 8.19 -55.25
CA ALA A 688 64.63 9.46 -55.78
C ALA A 688 65.72 10.07 -54.84
N VAL A 689 65.51 10.00 -53.53
CA VAL A 689 66.46 10.51 -52.53
C VAL A 689 67.65 9.57 -52.39
N VAL A 690 67.45 8.24 -52.57
CA VAL A 690 68.50 7.23 -52.51
C VAL A 690 69.45 7.40 -53.70
N ALA A 691 68.99 7.81 -54.97
CA ALA A 691 69.78 8.11 -56.12
C ALA A 691 70.66 9.39 -55.91
N GLU A 692 70.15 10.36 -55.14
CA GLU A 692 70.85 11.60 -54.80
C GLU A 692 71.78 11.39 -53.61
N ARG A 693 71.43 10.53 -52.64
CA ARG A 693 72.23 10.29 -51.43
C ARG A 693 73.34 9.22 -51.59
N THR A 694 73.31 8.44 -52.66
CA THR A 694 74.41 7.47 -52.87
C THR A 694 75.75 8.11 -53.15
N GLN A 695 75.73 9.36 -53.59
CA GLN A 695 76.93 10.17 -53.74
C GLN A 695 77.41 10.84 -52.43
N GLU A 696 76.51 11.09 -51.46
CA GLU A 696 76.80 11.78 -50.21
C GLU A 696 77.19 10.85 -49.02
N VAL A 697 76.78 9.62 -49.12
CA VAL A 697 76.84 8.57 -47.99
C VAL A 697 78.26 8.00 -47.84
N VAL A 698 79.12 8.17 -48.84
CA VAL A 698 80.54 7.75 -48.67
C VAL A 698 81.33 8.69 -47.73
N ALA A 699 80.85 9.93 -47.49
CA ALA A 699 81.46 10.89 -46.62
C ALA A 699 80.92 10.95 -45.17
N GLN A 700 79.75 10.38 -44.89
CA GLN A 700 79.07 10.48 -43.53
C GLN A 700 78.99 9.22 -42.75
N ARG A 701 79.62 8.13 -43.20
CA ARG A 701 79.53 6.82 -42.52
C ARG A 701 80.12 6.77 -41.09
N ASP A 702 81.01 7.72 -40.78
CA ASP A 702 81.72 7.67 -39.48
C ASP A 702 81.13 8.56 -38.43
N GLU A 703 80.13 9.46 -38.76
CA GLU A 703 79.45 10.34 -37.76
C GLU A 703 78.12 9.79 -37.24
N ILE A 704 77.57 8.76 -37.84
CA ILE A 704 76.20 8.29 -37.49
C ILE A 704 76.20 7.18 -36.46
N ALA A 705 77.34 6.52 -36.18
CA ALA A 705 77.43 5.46 -35.19
C ALA A 705 77.17 5.91 -33.73
N GLU A 706 77.44 7.19 -33.49
CA GLU A 706 77.39 7.75 -32.12
C GLU A 706 76.01 8.32 -31.74
N LYS A 707 75.19 8.70 -32.74
CA LYS A 707 73.87 9.32 -32.48
C LYS A 707 72.63 8.37 -32.49
N SER A 708 72.80 7.11 -32.96
CA SER A 708 71.68 6.15 -33.05
C SER A 708 71.27 5.58 -31.71
N THR A 709 72.20 5.48 -30.77
CA THR A 709 71.94 4.90 -29.45
C THR A 709 71.17 5.88 -28.51
N GLN A 710 71.25 7.17 -28.79
CA GLN A 710 70.62 8.24 -27.96
C GLN A 710 69.17 8.48 -28.35
N LEU A 711 68.78 8.19 -29.60
CA LEU A 711 67.42 8.45 -30.12
C LEU A 711 66.40 7.34 -29.76
N GLU A 712 66.86 6.10 -29.63
CA GLU A 712 65.95 5.01 -29.23
C GLU A 712 65.51 5.10 -27.76
N GLN A 713 66.38 5.65 -26.92
CA GLN A 713 66.06 5.87 -25.51
C GLN A 713 65.00 6.98 -25.28
N THR A 714 65.12 8.07 -26.06
CA THR A 714 64.19 9.22 -25.94
C THR A 714 62.81 8.93 -26.54
N LEU A 715 62.68 8.06 -27.53
CA LEU A 715 61.39 7.66 -28.12
C LEU A 715 60.54 6.77 -27.19
N HIS A 716 61.26 5.97 -26.37
CA HIS A 716 60.52 5.10 -25.41
C HIS A 716 59.96 5.93 -24.25
N GLU A 717 60.75 6.85 -23.73
CA GLU A 717 60.29 7.73 -22.63
C GLU A 717 59.17 8.70 -23.07
N LEU A 718 59.14 9.15 -24.33
CA LEU A 718 58.09 10.05 -24.83
C LEU A 718 56.76 9.35 -25.04
N LYS A 719 56.78 8.06 -25.39
CA LYS A 719 55.54 7.23 -25.58
C LYS A 719 54.87 6.93 -24.27
N GLU A 720 55.63 6.62 -23.22
CA GLU A 720 55.11 6.39 -21.86
C GLU A 720 54.53 7.69 -21.24
N ALA A 721 55.19 8.82 -21.47
CA ALA A 721 54.74 10.14 -21.01
C ALA A 721 53.41 10.57 -21.71
N GLN A 722 53.25 10.25 -22.98
CA GLN A 722 52.04 10.59 -23.75
C GLN A 722 50.83 9.76 -23.32
N GLU A 723 51.01 8.47 -23.03
CA GLU A 723 49.90 7.60 -22.50
C GLU A 723 49.50 8.03 -21.07
N GLN A 724 50.46 8.52 -20.29
CA GLN A 724 50.19 9.00 -18.92
C GLN A 724 49.46 10.34 -18.90
N LEU A 725 49.82 11.26 -19.85
CA LEU A 725 49.13 12.53 -20.02
C LEU A 725 47.66 12.36 -20.49
N ILE A 726 47.38 11.44 -21.41
CA ILE A 726 46.04 11.17 -21.91
C ILE A 726 45.14 10.57 -20.78
N ARG A 727 45.74 9.78 -19.89
CA ARG A 727 44.99 9.29 -18.69
C ARG A 727 44.72 10.41 -17.70
N GLN A 728 45.68 11.29 -17.44
CA GLN A 728 45.50 12.41 -16.51
C GLN A 728 44.51 13.45 -17.03
N GLU A 729 44.52 13.75 -18.32
CA GLU A 729 43.61 14.73 -18.93
C GLU A 729 42.14 14.25 -18.94
N LYS A 730 41.89 12.96 -19.16
CA LYS A 730 40.52 12.38 -19.04
C LYS A 730 40.01 12.44 -17.61
N VAL A 731 40.83 12.10 -16.62
CA VAL A 731 40.42 12.13 -15.19
C VAL A 731 40.21 13.56 -14.70
N ALA A 732 41.08 14.50 -15.12
CA ALA A 732 40.96 15.92 -14.73
C ALA A 732 39.75 16.63 -15.35
N THR A 733 39.36 16.28 -16.58
CA THR A 733 38.18 16.86 -17.25
C THR A 733 36.87 16.34 -16.64
N VAL A 734 36.80 15.05 -16.34
CA VAL A 734 35.64 14.46 -15.64
C VAL A 734 35.55 14.99 -14.20
N GLY A 735 36.67 15.13 -13.50
CA GLY A 735 36.73 15.65 -12.14
C GLY A 735 36.22 17.10 -12.04
N LYS A 736 36.68 18.01 -12.95
CA LYS A 736 36.21 19.40 -12.94
C LYS A 736 34.74 19.59 -13.27
N LEU A 737 34.17 18.78 -14.19
CA LEU A 737 32.75 18.82 -14.52
C LEU A 737 31.88 18.28 -13.36
N THR A 738 32.31 17.23 -12.71
CA THR A 738 31.61 16.62 -11.60
C THR A 738 31.68 17.49 -10.35
N GLN A 739 32.82 18.14 -10.08
CA GLN A 739 32.96 19.06 -8.95
C GLN A 739 32.00 20.25 -9.09
N GLY A 740 31.86 20.85 -10.28
CA GLY A 740 30.93 21.94 -10.50
C GLY A 740 29.46 21.56 -10.46
N LEU A 741 29.13 20.26 -10.67
CA LEU A 741 27.78 19.71 -10.48
C LEU A 741 27.46 19.47 -8.99
N ILE A 742 28.43 18.93 -8.23
CA ILE A 742 28.29 18.69 -6.80
C ILE A 742 28.01 20.01 -6.06
N ASP A 743 28.77 21.05 -6.30
CA ASP A 743 28.56 22.37 -5.68
C ASP A 743 27.18 22.97 -6.00
N ARG A 744 26.69 22.77 -7.24
CA ARG A 744 25.35 23.24 -7.66
C ARG A 744 24.19 22.48 -7.04
N ILE A 745 24.41 21.26 -6.58
CA ILE A 745 23.39 20.42 -5.93
C ILE A 745 23.47 20.56 -4.42
N LEU A 746 24.66 20.68 -3.83
CA LEU A 746 24.83 20.86 -2.38
C LEU A 746 24.19 22.16 -1.87
N ASN A 747 24.26 23.24 -2.65
CA ASN A 747 23.70 24.53 -2.23
C ASN A 747 22.18 24.48 -2.05
N PRO A 748 21.34 24.06 -3.06
CA PRO A 748 19.89 23.96 -2.84
C PRO A 748 19.51 22.92 -1.78
N LEU A 749 20.33 21.87 -1.61
CA LEU A 749 20.07 20.85 -0.59
C LEU A 749 20.29 21.39 0.84
N ASN A 750 21.32 22.21 1.02
CA ASN A 750 21.55 22.91 2.28
C ASN A 750 20.41 23.89 2.60
N TYR A 751 19.82 24.54 1.58
CA TYR A 751 18.63 25.36 1.77
C TYR A 751 17.43 24.52 2.21
N ILE A 752 17.19 23.35 1.60
CA ILE A 752 16.10 22.45 1.99
C ILE A 752 16.24 22.02 3.46
N ILE A 753 17.45 21.64 3.88
CA ILE A 753 17.72 21.26 5.27
C ILE A 753 17.49 22.45 6.21
N ASN A 754 18.02 23.62 5.88
CA ASN A 754 17.89 24.82 6.70
C ASN A 754 16.42 25.29 6.80
N PHE A 755 15.66 25.23 5.68
CA PHE A 755 14.23 25.55 5.72
C PHE A 755 13.42 24.52 6.51
N SER A 756 13.81 23.24 6.48
CA SER A 756 13.18 22.23 7.33
C SER A 756 13.40 22.51 8.81
N HIS A 757 14.61 22.87 9.21
CA HIS A 757 14.92 23.32 10.57
C HIS A 757 14.13 24.56 11.00
N LEU A 758 14.07 25.56 10.13
CA LEU A 758 13.32 26.79 10.40
C LEU A 758 11.81 26.49 10.53
N SER A 759 11.29 25.61 9.67
CA SER A 759 9.89 25.20 9.74
C SER A 759 9.58 24.39 11.03
N HIS A 760 10.53 23.61 11.53
CA HIS A 760 10.41 22.95 12.83
C HIS A 760 10.31 23.96 13.98
N SER A 761 11.11 25.04 13.93
CA SER A 761 11.01 26.11 14.92
C SER A 761 9.66 26.81 14.88
N LEU A 762 9.19 27.14 13.65
CA LEU A 762 7.86 27.76 13.47
C LEU A 762 6.71 26.86 13.91
N LEU A 763 6.81 25.54 13.68
CA LEU A 763 5.81 24.59 14.18
C LEU A 763 5.79 24.52 15.72
N LYS A 764 6.96 24.64 16.34
CA LYS A 764 7.05 24.70 17.81
C LYS A 764 6.39 25.97 18.34
N ASP A 765 6.68 27.11 17.72
CA ASP A 765 6.07 28.39 18.09
C ASP A 765 4.54 28.36 17.89
N MET A 766 4.07 27.80 16.74
CA MET A 766 2.63 27.60 16.49
C MET A 766 1.97 26.66 17.50
N ARG A 767 2.69 25.63 17.96
CA ARG A 767 2.17 24.72 18.99
C ARG A 767 2.02 25.42 20.33
N GLU A 768 2.99 26.25 20.72
CA GLU A 768 2.92 27.07 21.91
C GLU A 768 1.74 28.07 21.81
N ASP A 769 1.56 28.72 20.66
CA ASP A 769 0.42 29.63 20.42
C ASP A 769 -0.95 28.91 20.50
N VAL A 770 -1.05 27.69 19.97
CA VAL A 770 -2.27 26.87 20.03
C VAL A 770 -2.56 26.36 21.44
N GLU A 771 -1.51 26.02 22.21
CA GLU A 771 -1.64 25.63 23.62
C GLU A 771 -2.05 26.83 24.49
N ASP A 772 -1.53 28.01 24.22
CA ASP A 772 -1.86 29.23 24.97
C ASP A 772 -3.30 29.74 24.72
N GLU A 773 -3.86 29.44 23.50
CA GLU A 773 -5.22 29.83 23.13
C GLU A 773 -6.26 28.71 23.34
N GLN A 774 -5.90 27.61 23.98
CA GLN A 774 -6.75 26.43 24.18
C GLN A 774 -8.15 26.73 24.74
N GLU A 775 -8.25 27.70 25.64
CA GLU A 775 -9.53 28.10 26.26
C GLU A 775 -10.50 28.82 25.30
N GLN A 776 -10.01 29.29 24.14
CA GLN A 776 -10.79 30.02 23.12
C GLN A 776 -11.17 29.18 21.92
N ILE A 777 -10.60 27.99 21.76
CA ILE A 777 -10.82 27.09 20.66
C ILE A 777 -11.77 25.98 21.09
N SER A 778 -12.70 25.54 20.23
CA SER A 778 -13.54 24.38 20.54
C SER A 778 -12.69 23.11 20.61
N GLU A 779 -13.05 22.18 21.51
CA GLU A 779 -12.28 20.97 21.82
C GLU A 779 -11.98 20.14 20.55
N ASP A 780 -12.98 19.95 19.66
CA ASP A 780 -12.81 19.25 18.38
C ASP A 780 -11.79 19.96 17.45
N ASN A 781 -11.80 21.29 17.39
CA ASN A 781 -10.86 22.04 16.55
C ASN A 781 -9.44 22.05 17.13
N TYR A 782 -9.31 21.99 18.46
CA TYR A 782 -8.01 21.90 19.13
C TYR A 782 -7.34 20.54 18.84
N GLU A 783 -8.09 19.43 18.93
CA GLU A 783 -7.59 18.10 18.59
C GLU A 783 -7.18 18.00 17.11
N ASP A 784 -8.01 18.49 16.20
CA ASP A 784 -7.70 18.54 14.76
C ASP A 784 -6.42 19.35 14.46
N MET A 785 -6.24 20.49 15.15
CA MET A 785 -5.03 21.32 15.00
C MET A 785 -3.78 20.61 15.53
N GLN A 786 -3.87 19.92 16.67
CA GLN A 786 -2.76 19.13 17.20
C GLN A 786 -2.36 17.97 16.26
N GLU A 787 -3.34 17.26 15.69
CA GLU A 787 -3.07 16.19 14.72
C GLU A 787 -2.38 16.72 13.46
N ILE A 788 -2.84 17.87 12.93
CA ILE A 788 -2.20 18.52 11.77
C ILE A 788 -0.75 18.95 12.10
N LEU A 789 -0.50 19.53 13.28
CA LEU A 789 0.84 19.93 13.71
C LEU A 789 1.78 18.71 13.86
N ASP A 790 1.30 17.59 14.36
CA ASP A 790 2.06 16.35 14.49
C ASP A 790 2.38 15.74 13.14
N MET A 791 1.42 15.77 12.21
CA MET A 791 1.62 15.31 10.83
C MET A 791 2.66 16.17 10.11
N LEU A 792 2.58 17.49 10.21
CA LEU A 792 3.55 18.42 9.64
C LEU A 792 4.96 18.21 10.22
N ASN A 793 5.07 18.04 11.55
CA ASN A 793 6.33 17.75 12.22
C ASN A 793 6.96 16.45 11.70
N THR A 794 6.14 15.42 11.50
CA THR A 794 6.59 14.13 10.94
C THR A 794 7.11 14.28 9.51
N HIS A 795 6.42 15.06 8.67
CA HIS A 795 6.84 15.30 7.29
C HIS A 795 8.14 16.10 7.21
N LEU A 796 8.29 17.14 8.03
CA LEU A 796 9.51 17.94 8.09
C LEU A 796 10.71 17.12 8.56
N THR A 797 10.52 16.26 9.54
CA THR A 797 11.58 15.34 10.02
C THR A 797 12.04 14.39 8.91
N LYS A 798 11.11 13.89 8.08
CA LYS A 798 11.46 13.05 6.93
C LYS A 798 12.22 13.84 5.86
N ILE A 799 11.80 15.07 5.55
CA ILE A 799 12.48 15.94 4.59
C ILE A 799 13.91 16.23 5.03
N GLU A 800 14.11 16.54 6.31
CA GLU A 800 15.44 16.78 6.91
C GLU A 800 16.32 15.54 6.78
N LEU A 801 15.80 14.36 7.16
CA LEU A 801 16.54 13.10 7.11
C LEU A 801 16.99 12.75 5.69
N HIS A 802 16.10 12.89 4.70
CA HIS A 802 16.45 12.65 3.30
C HIS A 802 17.40 13.69 2.75
N GLY A 803 17.26 14.96 3.14
CA GLY A 803 18.20 16.03 2.79
C GLY A 803 19.61 15.77 3.31
N GLN A 804 19.73 15.42 4.58
CA GLN A 804 21.00 15.06 5.22
C GLN A 804 21.65 13.82 4.58
N SER A 805 20.84 12.80 4.23
CA SER A 805 21.32 11.60 3.55
C SER A 805 21.90 11.92 2.17
N THR A 806 21.20 12.74 1.37
CA THR A 806 21.66 13.15 0.04
C THR A 806 22.91 14.02 0.13
N SER A 807 22.99 14.92 1.10
CA SER A 807 24.18 15.75 1.34
C SER A 807 25.43 14.91 1.64
N ARG A 808 25.26 13.83 2.43
CA ARG A 808 26.37 12.90 2.72
C ARG A 808 26.85 12.14 1.48
N ILE A 809 25.93 11.71 0.62
CA ILE A 809 26.29 11.03 -0.63
C ILE A 809 27.09 11.97 -1.55
N LEU A 810 26.66 13.24 -1.66
CA LEU A 810 27.35 14.23 -2.47
C LEU A 810 28.72 14.59 -1.90
N LYS A 811 28.87 14.74 -0.59
CA LYS A 811 30.17 14.95 0.07
C LYS A 811 31.12 13.77 -0.13
N ALA A 812 30.59 12.55 -0.05
CA ALA A 812 31.36 11.35 -0.33
C ALA A 812 31.84 11.29 -1.79
N MET A 813 31.02 11.80 -2.74
CA MET A 813 31.39 11.92 -4.14
C MET A 813 32.43 13.01 -4.37
N GLU A 814 32.38 14.09 -3.60
CA GLU A 814 33.41 15.16 -3.59
C GLU A 814 34.76 14.64 -3.10
N GLU A 815 34.79 13.84 -2.04
CA GLU A 815 35.98 13.16 -1.52
C GLU A 815 36.60 12.20 -2.54
N LEU A 816 35.79 11.52 -3.35
CA LEU A 816 36.28 10.67 -4.43
C LEU A 816 36.96 11.45 -5.58
N LEU A 817 36.56 12.68 -5.78
CA LEU A 817 37.06 13.55 -6.88
C LEU A 817 38.14 14.51 -6.44
N SER A 818 38.40 14.64 -5.13
CA SER A 818 39.44 15.51 -4.61
C SER A 818 40.83 15.00 -4.99
N ASP A 819 41.73 15.95 -5.22
CA ASP A 819 43.14 15.69 -5.68
C ASP A 819 43.85 14.74 -4.69
N GLN A 820 44.24 13.56 -5.19
CA GLN A 820 44.80 12.47 -4.36
C GLN A 820 46.33 12.50 -4.24
N THR A 821 46.95 13.66 -4.31
CA THR A 821 48.40 13.76 -4.08
C THR A 821 48.77 13.40 -2.65
N LEU A 822 49.57 12.35 -2.51
CA LEU A 822 50.08 11.90 -1.20
C LEU A 822 51.32 12.69 -0.80
N HIS A 823 51.39 13.09 0.48
CA HIS A 823 52.54 13.79 1.06
C HIS A 823 53.31 12.85 2.00
N PHE A 824 54.29 12.17 1.47
CA PHE A 824 55.06 11.19 2.22
C PHE A 824 56.03 11.86 3.22
N GLN A 825 56.08 11.34 4.44
CA GLN A 825 56.93 11.75 5.54
C GLN A 825 57.41 10.51 6.30
N MET A 826 58.64 10.59 6.88
CA MET A 826 59.12 9.56 7.81
C MET A 826 58.37 9.68 9.14
N VAL A 827 57.69 8.66 9.54
CA VAL A 827 56.82 8.68 10.73
C VAL A 827 57.02 7.41 11.55
N ASN A 828 57.12 7.61 12.86
CA ASN A 828 57.12 6.47 13.80
C ASN A 828 55.74 5.79 13.81
N ILE A 829 55.71 4.56 13.32
CA ILE A 829 54.42 3.88 13.13
C ILE A 829 53.71 3.51 14.45
N ASN A 830 54.48 3.18 15.49
CA ASN A 830 53.90 2.91 16.80
C ASN A 830 53.17 4.11 17.37
N GLN A 831 53.76 5.33 17.18
CA GLN A 831 53.15 6.57 17.64
C GLN A 831 51.92 6.95 16.79
N LEU A 832 52.00 6.73 15.47
CA LEU A 832 50.89 7.01 14.57
C LEU A 832 49.67 6.16 14.94
N ILE A 833 49.85 4.85 15.15
CA ILE A 833 48.76 3.95 15.58
C ILE A 833 48.23 4.36 16.95
N HIS A 834 49.10 4.66 17.89
CA HIS A 834 48.69 5.10 19.23
C HIS A 834 47.80 6.35 19.19
N ASN A 835 48.17 7.33 18.39
CA ASN A 835 47.37 8.54 18.21
C ASN A 835 46.01 8.27 17.57
N ASN A 836 45.98 7.36 16.58
CA ASN A 836 44.72 6.99 15.91
C ASN A 836 43.77 6.18 16.83
N ILE A 837 44.30 5.36 17.72
CA ILE A 837 43.51 4.68 18.77
C ILE A 837 42.94 5.70 19.75
N ALA A 838 43.70 6.72 20.13
CA ALA A 838 43.21 7.80 20.99
C ALA A 838 42.04 8.57 20.32
N MET A 839 42.18 8.92 19.03
CA MET A 839 41.10 9.53 18.23
C MET A 839 39.87 8.64 18.16
N LEU A 840 40.03 7.34 17.91
CA LEU A 840 38.93 6.41 17.88
C LEU A 840 38.16 6.35 19.21
N ARG A 841 38.90 6.33 20.32
CA ARG A 841 38.31 6.31 21.67
C ARG A 841 37.52 7.59 21.98
N GLU A 842 37.92 8.71 21.45
CA GLU A 842 37.20 9.98 21.60
C GLU A 842 35.96 10.00 20.72
N TYR A 843 36.08 9.58 19.47
CA TYR A 843 35.02 9.61 18.47
C TYR A 843 33.88 8.62 18.77
N ASP A 844 34.23 7.38 19.13
CA ASP A 844 33.29 6.29 19.41
C ASP A 844 33.11 6.02 20.90
N GLN A 845 33.34 7.01 21.76
CA GLN A 845 33.33 6.86 23.23
C GLN A 845 32.07 6.21 23.77
N LYS A 846 30.90 6.59 23.23
CA LYS A 846 29.60 6.08 23.67
C LYS A 846 29.41 4.61 23.30
N GLU A 847 29.73 4.26 22.06
CA GLU A 847 29.63 2.91 21.53
C GLU A 847 30.60 1.94 22.20
N ILE A 848 31.83 2.39 22.42
CA ILE A 848 32.87 1.58 23.09
C ILE A 848 32.48 1.30 24.54
N ALA A 849 31.99 2.31 25.25
CA ALA A 849 31.59 2.16 26.65
C ALA A 849 30.30 1.33 26.80
N ALA A 850 29.28 1.57 25.95
CA ALA A 850 28.00 0.87 26.01
C ALA A 850 28.14 -0.64 25.69
N ASN A 851 29.05 -0.99 24.77
CA ASN A 851 29.22 -2.37 24.30
C ASN A 851 30.48 -3.04 24.91
N GLN A 852 31.11 -2.43 25.92
CA GLN A 852 32.28 -2.94 26.65
C GLN A 852 33.43 -3.41 25.73
N ILE A 853 33.72 -2.67 24.65
CA ILE A 853 34.69 -3.05 23.63
C ILE A 853 36.12 -2.87 24.18
N ALA A 854 36.87 -3.97 24.30
CA ALA A 854 38.28 -3.93 24.66
C ALA A 854 39.15 -3.65 23.42
N ILE A 855 39.97 -2.59 23.49
CA ILE A 855 40.91 -2.23 22.41
C ILE A 855 42.32 -2.60 22.87
N GLU A 856 42.93 -3.58 22.18
CA GLU A 856 44.27 -4.12 22.45
C GLU A 856 45.23 -3.69 21.32
N PHE A 857 46.35 -3.13 21.66
CA PHE A 857 47.39 -2.77 20.70
C PHE A 857 48.72 -3.47 21.01
N THR A 858 49.24 -4.19 20.04
CA THR A 858 50.55 -4.83 20.09
C THR A 858 51.54 -4.05 19.19
N PRO A 859 52.35 -3.14 19.76
CA PRO A 859 53.34 -2.38 18.99
C PRO A 859 54.51 -3.25 18.55
N LEU A 860 55.34 -2.73 17.66
CA LEU A 860 56.66 -3.32 17.35
C LEU A 860 57.63 -3.10 18.54
N ASP A 861 58.42 -4.12 18.83
CA ASP A 861 59.41 -4.10 19.94
C ASP A 861 60.45 -2.98 19.79
N SER A 862 60.74 -2.58 18.56
CA SER A 862 61.66 -1.47 18.26
C SER A 862 60.92 -0.40 17.45
N PRO A 863 61.21 0.92 17.68
CA PRO A 863 60.61 1.97 16.90
C PRO A 863 61.02 1.86 15.44
N LEU A 864 60.02 1.81 14.55
CA LEU A 864 60.15 1.74 13.11
C LEU A 864 59.61 3.03 12.49
N GLU A 865 60.50 3.72 11.74
CA GLU A 865 60.09 4.82 10.89
C GLU A 865 59.70 4.31 9.50
N VAL A 866 58.54 4.77 9.03
CA VAL A 866 58.00 4.33 7.75
C VAL A 866 57.69 5.60 6.93
N GLU A 867 57.99 5.59 5.65
CA GLU A 867 57.70 6.69 4.74
C GLU A 867 56.23 6.61 4.25
N VAL A 868 55.38 7.36 4.88
CA VAL A 868 53.91 7.36 4.63
C VAL A 868 53.35 8.80 4.68
N ASP A 869 52.12 8.93 4.16
CA ASP A 869 51.32 10.14 4.44
C ASP A 869 50.55 9.89 5.75
N PRO A 870 50.96 10.54 6.86
CA PRO A 870 50.41 10.24 8.18
C PRO A 870 48.95 10.62 8.34
N VAL A 871 48.47 11.64 7.60
CA VAL A 871 47.11 12.11 7.68
C VAL A 871 46.17 11.13 6.95
N ARG A 872 46.52 10.74 5.74
CA ARG A 872 45.67 9.83 4.94
C ARG A 872 45.71 8.39 5.44
N LEU A 873 46.92 7.92 5.82
CA LEU A 873 47.05 6.60 6.42
C LEU A 873 46.32 6.52 7.77
N GLY A 874 46.44 7.57 8.59
CA GLY A 874 45.72 7.68 9.86
C GLY A 874 44.19 7.61 9.69
N LYS A 875 43.64 8.39 8.75
CA LYS A 875 42.20 8.34 8.39
C LYS A 875 41.80 6.97 7.92
N THR A 876 42.61 6.29 7.12
CA THR A 876 42.38 4.92 6.67
C THR A 876 42.25 3.93 7.84
N ILE A 877 43.18 4.01 8.77
CA ILE A 877 43.21 3.15 9.96
C ILE A 877 41.98 3.42 10.83
N VAL A 878 41.68 4.68 11.14
CA VAL A 878 40.50 5.06 11.94
C VAL A 878 39.20 4.61 11.27
N SER A 879 39.07 4.76 9.94
CA SER A 879 37.90 4.30 9.19
C SER A 879 37.68 2.79 9.27
N ILE A 880 38.73 1.99 9.21
CA ILE A 880 38.62 0.53 9.34
C ILE A 880 38.31 0.17 10.80
N LEU A 881 38.94 0.79 11.79
CA LEU A 881 38.67 0.54 13.21
C LEU A 881 37.26 0.95 13.61
N HIS A 882 36.74 2.08 13.10
CA HIS A 882 35.34 2.49 13.29
C HIS A 882 34.34 1.46 12.72
N ASN A 883 34.63 0.87 11.55
CA ASN A 883 33.83 -0.24 11.04
C ASN A 883 33.89 -1.47 11.94
N GLY A 884 35.03 -1.74 12.58
CA GLY A 884 35.20 -2.78 13.60
C GLY A 884 34.35 -2.51 14.84
N VAL A 885 34.37 -1.26 15.37
CA VAL A 885 33.50 -0.85 16.50
C VAL A 885 32.03 -1.08 16.17
N TYR A 886 31.61 -0.66 14.98
CA TYR A 886 30.23 -0.88 14.51
C TYR A 886 29.86 -2.37 14.43
N ALA A 887 30.77 -3.21 13.90
CA ALA A 887 30.54 -4.65 13.79
C ALA A 887 30.44 -5.34 15.16
N LEU A 888 31.23 -4.88 16.12
CA LEU A 888 31.22 -5.33 17.49
C LEU A 888 29.93 -4.92 18.22
N ALA A 889 29.56 -3.64 18.12
CA ALA A 889 28.33 -3.10 18.71
C ALA A 889 27.08 -3.83 18.19
N LYS A 890 27.03 -4.08 16.89
CA LYS A 890 25.91 -4.80 16.26
C LYS A 890 25.79 -6.26 16.70
N LYS A 891 26.92 -6.94 16.94
CA LYS A 891 26.93 -8.31 17.48
C LYS A 891 26.57 -8.30 18.95
N TYR A 892 27.09 -7.33 19.73
CA TYR A 892 26.80 -7.19 21.15
C TYR A 892 25.31 -6.94 21.44
N ALA A 893 24.64 -6.16 20.57
CA ALA A 893 23.20 -5.94 20.65
C ALA A 893 22.36 -7.19 20.39
N GLN A 894 22.88 -8.18 19.65
CA GLN A 894 22.20 -9.47 19.43
C GLN A 894 22.41 -10.44 20.59
N GLN A 895 23.62 -10.52 21.08
CA GLN A 895 24.01 -11.36 22.21
C GLN A 895 25.27 -10.77 22.87
N PRO A 896 25.27 -10.47 24.19
CA PRO A 896 26.46 -10.01 24.87
C PRO A 896 27.62 -11.03 24.78
N PHE A 897 28.80 -10.55 24.43
CA PHE A 897 30.01 -11.34 24.32
C PHE A 897 31.26 -10.50 24.67
N GLU A 898 32.41 -11.09 24.83
CA GLU A 898 33.65 -10.36 25.02
C GLU A 898 34.11 -9.69 23.72
N ALA A 899 33.75 -8.43 23.54
CA ALA A 899 34.02 -7.66 22.33
C ALA A 899 35.48 -7.17 22.32
N LYS A 900 36.25 -7.60 21.32
CA LYS A 900 37.68 -7.28 21.21
C LYS A 900 38.00 -6.67 19.84
N LEU A 901 38.72 -5.55 19.87
CA LEU A 901 39.33 -4.90 18.71
C LEU A 901 40.83 -4.93 18.90
N GLN A 902 41.54 -5.68 18.08
CA GLN A 902 42.97 -5.91 18.22
C GLN A 902 43.74 -5.30 17.06
N ILE A 903 44.79 -4.58 17.39
CA ILE A 903 45.71 -3.97 16.44
C ILE A 903 47.07 -4.57 16.66
N ARG A 904 47.69 -5.15 15.64
CA ARG A 904 49.01 -5.73 15.71
C ARG A 904 49.88 -5.25 14.56
N LEU A 905 51.10 -4.89 14.85
CA LEU A 905 52.11 -4.53 13.87
C LEU A 905 53.12 -5.64 13.71
N GLU A 906 53.55 -5.84 12.46
CA GLU A 906 54.59 -6.85 12.13
C GLU A 906 55.46 -6.29 11.00
N GLN A 907 56.77 -6.44 11.15
CA GLN A 907 57.72 -6.07 10.10
C GLN A 907 58.17 -7.33 9.37
N GLN A 908 57.97 -7.39 8.04
CA GLN A 908 58.48 -8.49 7.21
C GLN A 908 59.37 -7.89 6.10
N ALA A 909 60.69 -8.11 6.26
CA ALA A 909 61.70 -7.58 5.36
C ALA A 909 61.55 -6.05 5.19
N ASP A 910 61.25 -5.57 3.99
CA ASP A 910 61.08 -4.14 3.66
C ASP A 910 59.59 -3.70 3.67
N LYS A 911 58.72 -4.45 4.34
CA LYS A 911 57.29 -4.16 4.41
C LYS A 911 56.80 -4.13 5.85
N LEU A 912 55.91 -3.20 6.12
CA LEU A 912 55.14 -3.15 7.35
C LEU A 912 53.76 -3.80 7.10
N LEU A 913 53.38 -4.71 7.98
CA LEU A 913 52.02 -5.28 8.02
C LEU A 913 51.32 -4.74 9.27
N ILE A 914 50.09 -4.22 9.02
CA ILE A 914 49.17 -3.74 10.06
C ILE A 914 47.96 -4.61 10.05
N TYR A 915 47.76 -5.39 11.13
CA TYR A 915 46.60 -6.24 11.33
C TYR A 915 45.59 -5.50 12.20
N LEU A 916 44.37 -5.34 11.65
CA LEU A 916 43.23 -4.75 12.32
C LEU A 916 42.15 -5.83 12.44
N HIS A 917 41.98 -6.37 13.63
CA HIS A 917 41.11 -7.53 13.86
C HIS A 917 39.96 -7.19 14.82
N ASP A 918 38.74 -7.59 14.46
CA ASP A 918 37.57 -7.56 15.32
C ASP A 918 36.86 -8.93 15.36
N ASN A 919 36.30 -9.29 16.48
CA ASN A 919 35.48 -10.48 16.66
C ASN A 919 33.96 -10.17 16.55
N GLY A 920 33.61 -9.26 15.67
CA GLY A 920 32.25 -8.78 15.40
C GLY A 920 31.38 -9.70 14.55
N ILE A 921 30.42 -9.13 13.81
CA ILE A 921 29.47 -9.87 12.95
C ILE A 921 30.12 -10.49 11.70
N GLY A 922 31.39 -10.14 11.38
CA GLY A 922 32.07 -10.62 10.19
C GLY A 922 31.42 -10.17 8.87
N ILE A 923 32.01 -10.64 7.75
CA ILE A 923 31.57 -10.31 6.38
C ILE A 923 31.28 -11.60 5.62
N GLU A 924 30.14 -11.66 4.96
CA GLU A 924 29.76 -12.82 4.13
C GLU A 924 30.67 -13.01 2.93
N LEU A 925 30.90 -14.28 2.55
CA LEU A 925 31.83 -14.65 1.49
C LEU A 925 31.45 -14.04 0.12
N ASN A 926 30.13 -13.95 -0.17
CA ASN A 926 29.58 -13.45 -1.44
C ASN A 926 29.74 -11.93 -1.65
N ILE A 927 29.95 -11.18 -0.57
CA ILE A 927 30.15 -9.71 -0.65
C ILE A 927 31.58 -9.27 -0.37
N ARG A 928 32.47 -10.18 0.05
CA ARG A 928 33.83 -9.86 0.48
C ARG A 928 34.68 -9.14 -0.58
N GLU A 929 34.48 -9.45 -1.85
CA GLU A 929 35.18 -8.74 -2.94
C GLU A 929 34.55 -7.39 -3.25
N LYS A 930 33.25 -7.25 -3.02
CA LYS A 930 32.46 -6.04 -3.31
C LYS A 930 32.59 -4.94 -2.25
N ILE A 931 33.09 -5.23 -1.05
CA ILE A 931 33.22 -4.22 0.03
C ILE A 931 34.14 -3.07 -0.34
N PHE A 932 34.99 -3.22 -1.34
CA PHE A 932 35.87 -2.21 -1.87
C PHE A 932 35.34 -1.51 -3.12
N ASP A 933 34.13 -1.85 -3.59
CA ASP A 933 33.49 -1.15 -4.69
C ASP A 933 32.92 0.20 -4.20
N PRO A 934 33.03 1.27 -5.00
CA PRO A 934 32.46 2.56 -4.61
C PRO A 934 30.95 2.47 -4.46
N PHE A 935 30.42 3.10 -3.43
CA PHE A 935 29.01 3.12 -3.04
C PHE A 935 28.44 1.79 -2.53
N PHE A 936 29.25 0.77 -2.37
CA PHE A 936 28.81 -0.49 -1.76
C PHE A 936 28.73 -0.36 -0.23
N THR A 937 27.58 -0.67 0.36
CA THR A 937 27.39 -0.66 1.82
C THR A 937 26.31 -1.66 2.22
N THR A 938 26.48 -2.25 3.41
CA THR A 938 25.47 -3.09 4.10
C THR A 938 24.78 -2.33 5.23
N LYS A 939 25.11 -1.04 5.42
CA LYS A 939 24.46 -0.12 6.36
C LYS A 939 23.32 0.62 5.66
N THR A 940 22.37 1.16 6.40
CA THR A 940 21.28 1.95 5.80
C THR A 940 21.84 3.23 5.15
N THR A 941 21.13 3.77 4.16
CA THR A 941 21.52 5.03 3.47
C THR A 941 21.61 6.21 4.44
N ALA A 942 20.90 6.10 5.58
CA ALA A 942 20.99 7.04 6.68
C ALA A 942 22.30 6.92 7.49
N GLU A 943 23.00 5.79 7.44
CA GLU A 943 24.19 5.52 8.26
C GLU A 943 25.51 5.66 7.47
N ALA A 944 25.56 5.27 6.20
CA ALA A 944 26.81 5.29 5.43
C ALA A 944 26.62 5.51 3.92
N ALA A 945 27.52 6.28 3.31
CA ALA A 945 27.56 6.55 1.87
C ALA A 945 28.25 5.43 1.04
N GLY A 946 28.86 4.43 1.67
CA GLY A 946 29.50 3.30 0.98
C GLY A 946 30.82 3.60 0.26
N VAL A 947 31.55 4.68 0.60
CA VAL A 947 32.83 5.03 -0.06
C VAL A 947 34.06 4.82 0.84
N GLY A 948 33.88 4.60 2.14
CA GLY A 948 34.98 4.56 3.09
C GLY A 948 36.03 3.48 2.78
N LEU A 949 35.64 2.24 2.56
CA LEU A 949 36.57 1.16 2.25
C LEU A 949 37.18 1.27 0.85
N TYR A 950 36.47 1.83 -0.11
CA TYR A 950 37.03 2.16 -1.43
C TYR A 950 38.16 3.17 -1.28
N LEU A 951 37.96 4.28 -0.56
CA LEU A 951 38.98 5.29 -0.30
C LEU A 951 40.15 4.71 0.49
N CYS A 952 39.92 3.86 1.45
CA CYS A 952 40.98 3.13 2.16
C CYS A 952 41.86 2.33 1.22
N ARG A 953 41.26 1.62 0.25
CA ARG A 953 42.01 0.86 -0.77
C ARG A 953 42.81 1.78 -1.66
N GLU A 954 42.26 2.87 -2.13
CA GLU A 954 42.97 3.85 -2.97
C GLU A 954 44.16 4.48 -2.25
N VAL A 955 44.03 4.84 -0.97
CA VAL A 955 45.12 5.37 -0.15
C VAL A 955 46.24 4.33 0.01
N ILE A 956 45.91 3.07 0.31
CA ILE A 956 46.91 2.00 0.45
C ILE A 956 47.58 1.70 -0.88
N LEU A 957 46.86 1.67 -1.99
CA LEU A 957 47.43 1.53 -3.34
C LEU A 957 48.36 2.71 -3.68
N GLY A 958 47.98 3.92 -3.32
CA GLY A 958 48.82 5.12 -3.47
C GLY A 958 50.12 5.04 -2.66
N HIS A 959 50.14 4.34 -1.53
CA HIS A 959 51.35 4.00 -0.77
C HIS A 959 52.12 2.80 -1.35
N LYS A 960 51.78 2.36 -2.58
CA LYS A 960 52.32 1.12 -3.22
C LYS A 960 52.14 -0.12 -2.36
N GLY A 961 51.14 -0.07 -1.46
CA GLY A 961 50.78 -1.13 -0.55
C GLY A 961 49.67 -2.03 -1.08
N GLN A 962 49.23 -2.94 -0.26
CA GLN A 962 48.09 -3.85 -0.52
C GLN A 962 47.19 -3.95 0.71
N ILE A 963 45.88 -3.95 0.50
CA ILE A 963 44.88 -4.24 1.53
C ILE A 963 44.24 -5.59 1.25
N ALA A 964 44.19 -6.45 2.28
CA ALA A 964 43.52 -7.73 2.20
C ALA A 964 42.51 -7.86 3.37
N VAL A 965 41.47 -8.68 3.19
CA VAL A 965 40.46 -8.94 4.21
C VAL A 965 40.25 -10.45 4.38
N GLN A 966 40.27 -10.90 5.60
CA GLN A 966 39.90 -12.25 6.01
C GLN A 966 38.75 -12.12 7.00
N SER A 967 37.64 -12.82 6.73
CA SER A 967 36.45 -12.67 7.57
C SER A 967 35.59 -13.93 7.50
N ALA A 968 34.96 -14.28 8.61
CA ALA A 968 33.95 -15.31 8.72
C ALA A 968 32.70 -14.72 9.39
N LYS A 969 31.53 -14.97 8.81
CA LYS A 969 30.26 -14.45 9.31
C LYS A 969 30.02 -14.86 10.76
N ASN A 970 29.67 -13.91 11.60
CA ASN A 970 29.45 -14.04 13.05
C ASN A 970 30.66 -14.48 13.88
N GLU A 971 31.85 -14.51 13.29
CA GLU A 971 33.08 -14.89 13.99
C GLU A 971 34.03 -13.70 14.11
N PHE A 972 34.57 -13.22 13.00
CA PHE A 972 35.59 -12.16 13.01
C PHE A 972 35.78 -11.48 11.67
N THR A 973 36.41 -10.30 11.68
CA THR A 973 37.02 -9.67 10.50
C THR A 973 38.44 -9.26 10.82
N THR A 974 39.36 -9.50 9.87
CA THR A 974 40.74 -9.04 9.94
C THR A 974 41.10 -8.33 8.64
N PHE A 975 41.43 -7.07 8.72
CA PHE A 975 42.06 -6.33 7.62
C PHE A 975 43.57 -6.39 7.79
N VAL A 976 44.29 -6.67 6.71
CA VAL A 976 45.74 -6.68 6.66
C VAL A 976 46.18 -5.61 5.66
N LEU A 977 46.82 -4.57 6.16
CA LEU A 977 47.41 -3.51 5.34
C LEU A 977 48.90 -3.79 5.21
N THR A 978 49.40 -3.96 3.99
CA THR A 978 50.80 -4.18 3.70
C THR A 978 51.34 -2.91 3.02
N ILE A 979 52.33 -2.28 3.61
CA ILE A 979 52.90 -1.02 3.13
C ILE A 979 54.44 -1.15 3.05
N PRO A 980 55.12 -0.76 1.97
CA PRO A 980 56.60 -0.72 1.95
C PRO A 980 57.13 0.30 2.95
N ILE A 981 58.25 0.00 3.61
CA ILE A 981 58.83 0.89 4.63
C ILE A 981 59.37 2.17 3.97
N HIS A 982 59.96 2.06 2.79
CA HIS A 982 60.45 3.17 1.98
C HIS A 982 59.67 3.24 0.65
N GLN A 983 59.25 4.42 0.25
CA GLN A 983 58.60 4.63 -1.04
C GLN A 983 59.68 4.84 -2.10
N SER A 984 60.20 3.71 -2.68
CA SER A 984 61.24 3.84 -3.69
C SER A 984 60.79 4.71 -4.85
N THR A 985 61.39 5.86 -5.00
CA THR A 985 61.32 6.68 -6.22
C THR A 985 61.98 5.91 -7.35
N LYS A 986 61.16 5.32 -8.24
CA LYS A 986 61.56 4.98 -9.61
C LYS A 986 60.69 5.72 -10.56
#